data_e470f2653cf67fdbea5150931bc78a78
#
_entry.id   e470f2653cf67fdbea5150931bc78a78
#
_cell.length_a   1.000
_cell.length_b   1.000
_cell.length_c   1.000
_cell.angle_alpha   90.00
_cell.angle_beta   90.00
_cell.angle_gamma   90.00
#
_symmetry.space_group_name_H-M   'P 1'
#
loop_
_entity.id
_entity.type
_entity.pdbx_description
1 polymer ?
#
loop_
_entity_poly.entity_id
_entity_poly.type
_entity_poly.pdbx_seq_one_letter_code
_entity_poly.pdbx_strand_id
1 'polypeptide(L)'
;MKKILDSARNYLKNNSRIKTASLISLELPGSTGTSTAFIYLTDYFRDVLYNGILYKAGKVKSISPHKQNRDLSIGSLSFTITGTAQDEVLKLVQNGVSFLDRTVSIHQAIIAEDGSILPVDPDTNGPLLYFRGKITGGGIKDNVSTSGVGSSTITWNCSNQFYDFDRVNGRYTDDASHRGLEVVAGQLVPSNGAKRSEYQEDYGFFHANKSISILAKYQVQEERYKLKSKKKLFGLSRSYSLKKYYETVTKEVDIDFNLAAKYIPVVYGVQKIPGIPVFADTELHNPNIVYVVYAFAEGEIDGFLDFSFGDNPMICVDANDSSARTCFGTKKIAGDTMQRIASGTSSSSPSVHGQEYKYNDGNGDIRIWTYHGKSDQAASDVLVDIAKKRGFYLQNMNGNGPEYWDARYKLLDTAYAVVRFTINENRTEIPEVSAEVQGKKIKVYHSDGRVTANTTSLNGIWQTLDYLTSDRYGANITIDQFPLQQLIQEAAILDIIDESYQVSWQPYWRYVGWTNPLGENRQIVQMNTILDTSESVFKNVQGLLESYGGAINNLSGQYRVTVEKYSNTPLEINFLDTYGDLELSDTTGRNKFNSVQASIIDPALSWKTNAITFYNSKYKEQDKNLDKKLQLSFANITNYYTARSFADRELKKSRYSRTLSFSLPYQFIGIEPNDAIAFTYDRYGWNKKYFLVDEVENSREGKINVTLQEYGEDVFINSEQVDNSGNDIPDISNNVLPPRDFKYTPTPGGLVGSIGKNGELSWLPSLTNNVVYYSIVHSGHAEPYIVQQLETNPNERMIQEIIGEPAGLAIFEIRAVDINGRRSSPVTLSIELNSAKNLSVVSNFRVTNTASGDVTEFVGPDVKLAWDRIPEEDIIESIFYTLEIRDSQNRMLRSVRIENQYTYDYLLTYNKADFALHNSGALGINRKLYFRIRAEGDDGEQSVEWASI
;
A
#
# COMPACT_ATOMS: atom_id res chain seq x y z
N MET A 1 -9.22 29.18 -16.08
CA MET A 1 -8.94 30.40 -16.87
C MET A 1 -8.46 31.51 -15.95
N LYS A 2 -7.32 32.06 -16.23
CA LYS A 2 -6.79 33.21 -15.50
C LYS A 2 -7.73 34.40 -15.64
N LYS A 3 -8.09 35.03 -14.54
CA LYS A 3 -8.88 36.25 -14.58
C LYS A 3 -8.06 37.34 -15.25
N ILE A 4 -8.63 37.99 -16.22
CA ILE A 4 -8.08 39.17 -16.91
C ILE A 4 -9.04 40.32 -16.64
N LEU A 5 -8.51 41.52 -16.44
CA LEU A 5 -9.34 42.73 -16.28
C LEU A 5 -10.25 42.91 -17.48
N ASP A 6 -11.51 43.21 -17.26
CA ASP A 6 -12.52 43.41 -18.33
C ASP A 6 -12.16 44.56 -19.27
N SER A 7 -11.48 45.57 -18.71
CA SER A 7 -10.92 46.69 -19.51
C SER A 7 -9.89 46.18 -20.53
N ALA A 8 -8.99 45.28 -20.13
CA ALA A 8 -8.01 44.67 -21.03
C ALA A 8 -8.65 43.77 -22.06
N ARG A 9 -9.63 42.94 -21.64
CA ARG A 9 -10.37 42.05 -22.55
C ARG A 9 -11.11 42.87 -23.63
N ASN A 10 -11.77 43.96 -23.23
CA ASN A 10 -12.49 44.85 -24.16
C ASN A 10 -11.53 45.57 -25.10
N TYR A 11 -10.40 46.04 -24.61
CA TYR A 11 -9.34 46.61 -25.45
C TYR A 11 -8.84 45.63 -26.49
N LEU A 12 -8.50 44.42 -26.08
CA LEU A 12 -8.00 43.36 -26.97
C LEU A 12 -9.03 42.92 -28.01
N LYS A 13 -10.32 42.92 -27.65
CA LYS A 13 -11.40 42.56 -28.55
C LYS A 13 -11.65 43.63 -29.63
N ASN A 14 -11.51 44.90 -29.24
CA ASN A 14 -11.86 46.03 -30.12
C ASN A 14 -10.72 46.56 -30.96
N ASN A 15 -9.48 46.17 -30.69
CA ASN A 15 -8.29 46.62 -31.40
C ASN A 15 -7.66 45.52 -32.24
N SER A 16 -7.57 45.73 -33.55
CA SER A 16 -6.97 44.79 -34.50
C SER A 16 -5.43 44.86 -34.53
N ARG A 17 -4.84 45.92 -33.97
CA ARG A 17 -3.40 46.14 -33.89
C ARG A 17 -2.94 46.19 -32.44
N ILE A 18 -2.50 45.09 -31.90
CA ILE A 18 -2.05 44.99 -30.53
C ILE A 18 -0.53 45.10 -30.52
N LYS A 19 -0.01 46.03 -29.74
CA LYS A 19 1.43 46.17 -29.48
C LYS A 19 1.77 45.45 -28.18
N THR A 20 2.72 44.56 -28.24
CA THR A 20 3.16 43.79 -27.07
C THR A 20 4.64 44.08 -26.77
N ALA A 21 4.99 43.95 -25.51
CA ALA A 21 6.38 44.06 -25.07
C ALA A 21 6.65 42.96 -24.01
N SER A 22 7.76 42.28 -24.11
CA SER A 22 8.25 41.38 -23.05
C SER A 22 9.12 42.20 -22.11
N LEU A 23 8.78 42.17 -20.82
CA LEU A 23 9.58 42.79 -19.76
C LEU A 23 10.33 41.68 -19.01
N ILE A 24 11.65 41.58 -19.24
CA ILE A 24 12.51 40.55 -18.68
C ILE A 24 13.24 41.13 -17.48
N SER A 25 13.09 40.47 -16.34
CA SER A 25 13.87 40.70 -15.12
C SER A 25 14.81 39.52 -14.89
N LEU A 26 16.08 39.73 -14.94
CA LEU A 26 17.13 38.71 -14.76
C LEU A 26 17.90 39.00 -13.50
N GLU A 27 17.86 38.08 -12.56
CA GLU A 27 18.67 38.13 -11.34
C GLU A 27 20.12 37.78 -11.64
N LEU A 28 21.05 38.61 -11.17
CA LEU A 28 22.49 38.39 -11.28
C LEU A 28 23.12 38.34 -9.89
N PRO A 29 24.19 37.55 -9.73
CA PRO A 29 24.96 37.59 -8.50
C PRO A 29 25.66 38.96 -8.41
N GLY A 30 25.55 39.56 -7.23
CA GLY A 30 26.32 40.82 -6.97
C GLY A 30 27.81 40.55 -6.88
N SER A 31 28.61 41.63 -7.05
CA SER A 31 30.06 41.57 -7.05
C SER A 31 30.70 40.97 -5.77
N THR A 32 29.96 40.89 -4.68
CA THR A 32 30.40 40.33 -3.38
C THR A 32 29.76 38.96 -3.05
N GLY A 33 29.01 38.40 -3.99
CA GLY A 33 28.32 37.09 -3.78
C GLY A 33 27.11 37.12 -2.86
N THR A 34 26.89 38.17 -2.08
CA THR A 34 25.82 38.33 -1.11
C THR A 34 24.74 39.33 -1.50
N SER A 35 24.95 40.18 -2.47
CA SER A 35 23.99 41.15 -2.99
C SER A 35 23.39 40.66 -4.32
N THR A 36 22.10 40.78 -4.49
CA THR A 36 21.41 40.49 -5.77
C THR A 36 21.32 41.77 -6.59
N ALA A 37 21.77 41.69 -7.85
CA ALA A 37 21.56 42.75 -8.84
C ALA A 37 20.55 42.24 -9.88
N PHE A 38 19.81 43.15 -10.50
CA PHE A 38 18.83 42.77 -11.54
C PHE A 38 19.18 43.53 -12.83
N ILE A 39 19.08 42.84 -13.95
CA ILE A 39 19.07 43.43 -15.27
C ILE A 39 17.64 43.42 -15.80
N TYR A 40 17.20 44.54 -16.32
CA TYR A 40 15.88 44.76 -16.83
C TYR A 40 15.94 45.03 -18.35
N LEU A 41 15.37 44.15 -19.15
CA LEU A 41 15.44 44.18 -20.61
C LEU A 41 14.01 44.10 -21.21
N THR A 42 13.87 44.70 -22.39
CA THR A 42 12.64 44.56 -23.18
C THR A 42 13.00 44.30 -24.66
N ASP A 43 12.13 43.53 -25.33
CA ASP A 43 12.17 43.32 -26.78
C ASP A 43 11.43 44.42 -27.57
N TYR A 44 10.86 45.40 -26.84
CA TYR A 44 10.20 46.53 -27.47
C TYR A 44 11.22 47.45 -28.16
N PHE A 45 10.80 48.18 -29.14
CA PHE A 45 11.73 49.04 -29.94
C PHE A 45 12.24 50.28 -29.16
N ARG A 46 11.68 50.60 -28.02
CA ARG A 46 12.13 51.66 -27.10
C ARG A 46 12.06 51.21 -25.64
N ASP A 47 12.80 51.92 -24.79
CA ASP A 47 12.79 51.68 -23.34
C ASP A 47 11.38 51.75 -22.77
N VAL A 48 11.07 50.89 -21.84
CA VAL A 48 9.75 50.81 -21.18
C VAL A 48 9.91 51.05 -19.67
N LEU A 49 9.21 52.03 -19.16
CA LEU A 49 9.18 52.34 -17.74
C LEU A 49 7.93 51.64 -17.11
N TYR A 50 8.17 50.77 -16.14
CA TYR A 50 7.10 50.11 -15.39
C TYR A 50 7.44 50.03 -13.90
N ASN A 51 6.54 50.45 -13.00
CA ASN A 51 6.74 50.53 -11.54
C ASN A 51 8.06 51.19 -11.11
N GLY A 52 8.47 52.29 -11.81
CA GLY A 52 9.73 52.99 -11.51
C GLY A 52 11.00 52.28 -12.05
N ILE A 53 10.84 51.11 -12.68
CA ILE A 53 11.94 50.33 -13.25
C ILE A 53 12.01 50.55 -14.75
N LEU A 54 13.19 50.88 -15.24
CA LEU A 54 13.47 51.12 -16.68
C LEU A 54 13.94 49.84 -17.34
N TYR A 55 13.13 49.24 -18.20
CA TYR A 55 13.48 48.10 -19.06
C TYR A 55 14.16 48.60 -20.35
N LYS A 56 15.39 48.18 -20.55
CA LYS A 56 16.24 48.63 -21.67
C LYS A 56 15.91 47.92 -22.96
N ALA A 57 15.68 48.68 -24.03
CA ALA A 57 15.37 48.21 -25.38
C ALA A 57 16.63 47.84 -26.19
N GLY A 58 16.43 47.16 -27.31
CA GLY A 58 17.44 46.88 -28.32
C GLY A 58 18.47 45.81 -27.99
N LYS A 59 18.26 45.07 -26.90
CA LYS A 59 19.20 44.05 -26.44
C LYS A 59 18.66 42.64 -26.59
N VAL A 60 17.36 42.45 -26.56
CA VAL A 60 16.71 41.14 -26.71
C VAL A 60 16.56 40.78 -28.17
N LYS A 61 17.19 39.72 -28.61
CA LYS A 61 17.15 39.23 -29.99
C LYS A 61 15.98 38.29 -30.22
N SER A 62 15.76 37.33 -29.35
CA SER A 62 14.70 36.36 -29.46
C SER A 62 14.31 35.79 -28.11
N ILE A 63 13.07 35.39 -27.97
CA ILE A 63 12.52 34.62 -26.87
C ILE A 63 11.78 33.45 -27.51
N SER A 64 12.03 32.22 -27.05
CA SER A 64 11.29 31.06 -27.54
C SER A 64 9.84 31.09 -27.05
N PRO A 65 8.90 30.44 -27.75
CA PRO A 65 7.58 30.18 -27.20
C PRO A 65 7.69 29.40 -25.89
N HIS A 66 6.72 29.62 -25.01
CA HIS A 66 6.58 28.87 -23.77
C HIS A 66 5.34 27.99 -23.84
N LYS A 67 5.54 26.69 -23.65
CA LYS A 67 4.48 25.68 -23.59
C LYS A 67 4.11 25.38 -22.16
N GLN A 68 2.81 25.24 -21.93
CA GLN A 68 2.22 24.83 -20.66
C GLN A 68 1.32 23.63 -20.92
N ASN A 69 1.57 22.54 -20.24
CA ASN A 69 0.82 21.29 -20.36
C ASN A 69 -0.06 21.06 -19.13
N ARG A 70 -1.10 20.25 -19.30
CA ARG A 70 -1.96 19.81 -18.21
C ARG A 70 -1.18 18.97 -17.21
N ASP A 71 -0.35 18.07 -17.70
CA ASP A 71 0.45 17.18 -16.86
C ASP A 71 1.66 17.92 -16.28
N LEU A 72 2.08 17.50 -15.07
CA LEU A 72 3.27 18.02 -14.43
C LEU A 72 4.47 17.85 -15.37
N SER A 73 5.06 18.94 -15.80
CA SER A 73 6.23 18.91 -16.69
C SER A 73 7.21 20.03 -16.39
N ILE A 74 8.49 19.74 -16.59
CA ILE A 74 9.54 20.76 -16.51
C ILE A 74 9.53 21.54 -17.83
N GLY A 75 8.81 22.67 -17.84
CA GLY A 75 8.75 23.55 -19.00
C GLY A 75 10.08 24.29 -19.20
N SER A 76 10.47 24.44 -20.44
CA SER A 76 11.70 25.17 -20.82
C SER A 76 11.37 26.40 -21.64
N LEU A 77 12.22 27.43 -21.52
CA LEU A 77 12.22 28.62 -22.32
C LEU A 77 13.66 29.06 -22.58
N SER A 78 13.97 29.54 -23.78
CA SER A 78 15.25 30.16 -24.06
C SER A 78 15.06 31.60 -24.54
N PHE A 79 15.98 32.46 -24.16
CA PHE A 79 16.05 33.80 -24.73
C PHE A 79 17.48 34.20 -25.06
N THR A 80 17.63 34.99 -26.10
CA THR A 80 18.94 35.42 -26.61
C THR A 80 19.04 36.94 -26.54
N ILE A 81 20.14 37.41 -26.00
CA ILE A 81 20.46 38.83 -25.88
C ILE A 81 21.74 39.19 -26.68
N THR A 82 21.85 40.41 -27.10
CA THR A 82 23.02 40.94 -27.81
C THR A 82 23.47 42.28 -27.22
N GLY A 83 24.68 42.69 -27.51
CA GLY A 83 25.19 44.01 -27.21
C GLY A 83 25.62 44.27 -25.77
N THR A 84 25.40 45.49 -25.24
CA THR A 84 25.96 45.99 -23.98
C THR A 84 25.56 45.29 -22.69
N ALA A 85 24.53 44.48 -22.71
CA ALA A 85 24.28 43.59 -21.58
C ALA A 85 25.41 42.58 -21.36
N GLN A 86 26.20 42.36 -22.39
CA GLN A 86 27.34 41.49 -22.40
C GLN A 86 28.49 42.00 -21.51
N ASP A 87 28.71 43.30 -21.39
CA ASP A 87 29.82 43.83 -20.60
C ASP A 87 29.64 43.48 -19.10
N GLU A 88 28.41 43.52 -18.57
CA GLU A 88 28.13 43.13 -17.21
C GLU A 88 28.24 41.62 -17.01
N VAL A 89 27.73 40.84 -17.97
CA VAL A 89 27.85 39.39 -17.97
C VAL A 89 29.28 38.92 -18.12
N LEU A 90 30.04 39.57 -19.00
CA LEU A 90 31.48 39.26 -19.21
C LEU A 90 32.28 39.48 -17.93
N LYS A 91 32.01 40.55 -17.19
CA LYS A 91 32.61 40.81 -15.89
C LYS A 91 32.33 39.70 -14.89
N LEU A 92 31.11 39.16 -14.87
CA LEU A 92 30.74 38.06 -13.99
C LEU A 92 31.42 36.74 -14.38
N VAL A 93 31.52 36.45 -15.69
CA VAL A 93 32.30 35.32 -16.21
C VAL A 93 33.79 35.46 -15.84
N GLN A 94 34.37 36.65 -16.01
CA GLN A 94 35.76 36.92 -15.61
C GLN A 94 35.99 36.72 -14.10
N ASN A 95 34.97 36.99 -13.29
CA ASN A 95 35.03 36.79 -11.84
C ASN A 95 34.68 35.35 -11.37
N GLY A 96 34.50 34.42 -12.31
CA GLY A 96 34.18 32.99 -12.00
C GLY A 96 32.83 32.75 -11.35
N VAL A 97 31.89 33.68 -11.50
CA VAL A 97 30.55 33.57 -10.88
C VAL A 97 29.61 32.80 -11.76
N SER A 98 28.92 31.80 -11.19
CA SER A 98 27.93 30.98 -11.89
C SER A 98 26.62 31.76 -12.11
N PHE A 99 26.07 31.59 -13.32
CA PHE A 99 24.70 32.06 -13.65
C PHE A 99 23.63 31.05 -13.38
N LEU A 100 24.01 29.83 -13.11
CA LEU A 100 23.02 28.75 -12.82
C LEU A 100 22.19 29.07 -11.58
N ASP A 101 21.00 28.61 -11.59
CA ASP A 101 19.99 28.74 -10.49
C ASP A 101 19.55 30.22 -10.22
N ARG A 102 19.82 31.15 -11.12
CA ARG A 102 19.34 32.53 -11.00
C ARG A 102 17.94 32.68 -11.56
N THR A 103 17.13 33.50 -10.88
CA THR A 103 15.75 33.73 -11.23
C THR A 103 15.60 34.58 -12.48
N VAL A 104 14.68 34.15 -13.35
CA VAL A 104 14.23 34.90 -14.53
C VAL A 104 12.72 35.06 -14.46
N SER A 105 12.25 36.30 -14.62
CA SER A 105 10.84 36.61 -14.77
C SER A 105 10.62 37.37 -16.07
N ILE A 106 9.64 36.92 -16.85
CA ILE A 106 9.22 37.54 -18.10
C ILE A 106 7.76 37.91 -17.99
N HIS A 107 7.45 39.20 -18.13
CA HIS A 107 6.07 39.68 -18.16
C HIS A 107 5.70 40.08 -19.58
N GLN A 108 4.51 39.75 -20.00
CA GLN A 108 3.92 40.15 -21.27
C GLN A 108 3.10 41.42 -21.04
N ALA A 109 3.60 42.55 -21.49
CA ALA A 109 2.92 43.81 -21.44
C ALA A 109 2.16 44.08 -22.74
N ILE A 110 0.97 44.64 -22.64
CA ILE A 110 0.20 45.17 -23.74
C ILE A 110 0.37 46.66 -23.70
N ILE A 111 0.83 47.24 -24.82
CA ILE A 111 1.07 48.69 -24.94
C ILE A 111 -0.12 49.35 -25.60
N ALA A 112 -0.77 50.25 -24.91
CA ALA A 112 -1.90 51.03 -25.41
C ALA A 112 -1.44 52.05 -26.50
N GLU A 113 -2.33 52.67 -27.19
CA GLU A 113 -2.01 53.61 -28.26
C GLU A 113 -1.26 54.83 -27.78
N ASP A 114 -1.52 55.29 -26.55
CA ASP A 114 -0.82 56.37 -25.89
C ASP A 114 0.60 55.99 -25.41
N GLY A 115 0.91 54.71 -25.52
CA GLY A 115 2.21 54.18 -25.08
C GLY A 115 2.29 53.74 -23.63
N SER A 116 1.18 53.80 -22.89
CA SER A 116 1.08 53.26 -21.54
C SER A 116 0.96 51.74 -21.56
N ILE A 117 1.34 51.10 -20.45
CA ILE A 117 1.10 49.68 -20.25
C ILE A 117 -0.34 49.47 -19.81
N LEU A 118 -1.05 48.67 -20.55
CA LEU A 118 -2.41 48.28 -20.20
C LEU A 118 -2.39 47.30 -19.02
N PRO A 119 -3.10 47.56 -17.91
CA PRO A 119 -3.25 46.59 -16.86
C PRO A 119 -4.06 45.37 -17.34
N VAL A 120 -3.47 44.17 -17.19
CA VAL A 120 -4.09 42.90 -17.63
C VAL A 120 -4.41 42.01 -16.46
N ASP A 121 -3.46 41.87 -15.53
CA ASP A 121 -3.55 41.03 -14.35
C ASP A 121 -4.34 41.76 -13.24
N PRO A 122 -5.48 41.23 -12.78
CA PRO A 122 -6.27 41.89 -11.73
C PRO A 122 -5.58 41.92 -10.36
N ASP A 123 -4.71 40.96 -10.08
CA ASP A 123 -4.06 40.84 -8.77
C ASP A 123 -2.91 41.87 -8.63
N THR A 124 -2.18 42.12 -9.68
CA THR A 124 -1.03 43.05 -9.69
C THR A 124 -1.36 44.39 -10.34
N ASN A 125 -2.53 44.51 -10.98
CA ASN A 125 -2.91 45.65 -11.80
C ASN A 125 -1.82 46.05 -12.83
N GLY A 126 -1.17 45.04 -13.40
CA GLY A 126 0.00 45.15 -14.28
C GLY A 126 0.00 44.23 -15.48
N PRO A 127 1.17 44.05 -16.13
CA PRO A 127 1.34 43.11 -17.23
C PRO A 127 1.20 41.66 -16.74
N LEU A 128 0.87 40.77 -17.65
CA LEU A 128 0.68 39.35 -17.34
C LEU A 128 2.06 38.68 -17.13
N LEU A 129 2.26 37.97 -16.06
CA LEU A 129 3.43 37.11 -15.92
C LEU A 129 3.37 35.98 -16.96
N TYR A 130 4.31 35.96 -17.87
CA TYR A 130 4.42 34.99 -18.97
C TYR A 130 5.25 33.77 -18.57
N PHE A 131 6.37 34.01 -17.92
CA PHE A 131 7.28 32.95 -17.47
C PHE A 131 8.01 33.39 -16.19
N ARG A 132 8.17 32.46 -15.28
CA ARG A 132 9.08 32.57 -14.13
C ARG A 132 9.79 31.25 -13.94
N GLY A 133 11.09 31.30 -13.80
CA GLY A 133 11.92 30.12 -13.69
C GLY A 133 13.35 30.44 -13.31
N LYS A 134 14.23 29.50 -13.50
CA LYS A 134 15.66 29.58 -13.22
C LYS A 134 16.48 29.33 -14.47
N ILE A 135 17.66 29.93 -14.52
CA ILE A 135 18.66 29.65 -15.56
C ILE A 135 19.24 28.26 -15.27
N THR A 136 19.09 27.35 -16.20
CA THR A 136 19.61 25.97 -16.14
C THR A 136 20.78 25.74 -17.08
N GLY A 137 21.07 26.70 -17.93
CA GLY A 137 22.18 26.64 -18.84
C GLY A 137 22.30 27.89 -19.70
N GLY A 138 23.31 27.96 -20.49
CA GLY A 138 23.51 29.07 -21.45
C GLY A 138 24.81 28.97 -22.15
N GLY A 139 24.98 29.80 -23.17
CA GLY A 139 26.18 29.89 -23.95
C GLY A 139 26.42 31.27 -24.50
N ILE A 140 27.69 31.65 -24.62
CA ILE A 140 28.16 32.89 -25.26
C ILE A 140 28.71 32.49 -26.63
N LYS A 141 28.22 33.14 -27.66
CA LYS A 141 28.73 32.96 -29.02
C LYS A 141 29.23 34.30 -29.56
N ASP A 142 30.54 34.37 -29.74
CA ASP A 142 31.22 35.52 -30.37
C ASP A 142 31.39 35.25 -31.84
N ASN A 143 30.93 36.18 -32.66
CA ASN A 143 31.10 36.15 -34.11
C ASN A 143 32.03 37.30 -34.53
N VAL A 144 33.21 36.93 -34.95
CA VAL A 144 34.22 37.90 -35.42
C VAL A 144 34.13 37.98 -36.94
N SER A 145 33.73 39.13 -37.48
CA SER A 145 33.74 39.36 -38.94
C SER A 145 35.13 39.72 -39.43
N THR A 146 35.38 39.46 -40.71
CA THR A 146 36.60 39.84 -41.38
C THR A 146 36.81 41.36 -41.44
N SER A 147 35.77 42.14 -41.18
CA SER A 147 35.84 43.64 -41.12
C SER A 147 36.15 44.11 -39.68
N GLY A 148 36.45 43.22 -38.74
CA GLY A 148 36.82 43.59 -37.38
C GLY A 148 35.63 43.96 -36.45
N VAL A 149 34.41 43.99 -36.97
CA VAL A 149 33.20 44.26 -36.18
C VAL A 149 32.64 42.93 -35.69
N GLY A 150 32.88 42.59 -34.45
CA GLY A 150 32.34 41.41 -33.80
C GLY A 150 30.92 41.64 -33.26
N SER A 151 30.10 40.64 -33.34
CA SER A 151 28.83 40.59 -32.59
C SER A 151 28.82 39.43 -31.61
N SER A 152 28.43 39.70 -30.40
CA SER A 152 28.33 38.68 -29.36
C SER A 152 26.89 38.45 -29.02
N THR A 153 26.51 37.19 -28.81
CA THR A 153 25.19 36.79 -28.40
C THR A 153 25.26 35.85 -27.21
N ILE A 154 24.38 36.05 -26.25
CA ILE A 154 24.25 35.20 -25.09
C ILE A 154 22.86 34.56 -25.15
N THR A 155 22.83 33.25 -25.13
CA THR A 155 21.59 32.48 -25.06
C THR A 155 21.48 31.85 -23.67
N TRP A 156 20.37 32.12 -22.99
CA TRP A 156 20.03 31.55 -21.71
C TRP A 156 18.97 30.48 -21.91
N ASN A 157 19.20 29.30 -21.32
CA ASN A 157 18.21 28.25 -21.22
C ASN A 157 17.64 28.35 -19.82
N CYS A 158 16.34 28.44 -19.72
CA CYS A 158 15.62 28.57 -18.46
C CYS A 158 14.62 27.44 -18.34
N SER A 159 14.49 26.90 -17.15
CA SER A 159 13.42 25.95 -16.81
C SER A 159 12.46 26.56 -15.80
N ASN A 160 11.21 26.14 -15.83
CA ASN A 160 10.24 26.60 -14.88
C ASN A 160 10.61 26.16 -13.45
N GLN A 161 9.84 26.59 -12.46
CA GLN A 161 10.14 26.31 -11.05
C GLN A 161 10.08 24.82 -10.71
N PHE A 162 9.46 23.98 -11.54
CA PHE A 162 9.45 22.52 -11.36
C PHE A 162 10.81 21.85 -11.59
N TYR A 163 11.78 22.58 -12.12
CA TYR A 163 13.16 22.10 -12.22
C TYR A 163 13.73 21.68 -10.85
N ASP A 164 13.39 22.41 -9.80
CA ASP A 164 13.84 22.10 -8.45
C ASP A 164 13.21 20.81 -7.89
N PHE A 165 12.18 20.26 -8.55
CA PHE A 165 11.50 19.03 -8.13
C PHE A 165 12.26 17.76 -8.50
N ASP A 166 13.29 17.85 -9.33
CA ASP A 166 14.12 16.68 -9.67
C ASP A 166 15.06 16.25 -8.53
N ARG A 167 15.10 17.01 -7.45
CA ARG A 167 15.88 16.68 -6.27
C ARG A 167 15.22 15.62 -5.41
N VAL A 168 16.06 14.82 -4.73
CA VAL A 168 15.65 13.94 -3.64
C VAL A 168 15.85 14.69 -2.32
N ASN A 169 14.82 14.79 -1.50
CA ASN A 169 14.86 15.55 -0.25
C ASN A 169 14.48 14.66 0.97
N GLY A 170 14.75 13.36 0.89
CA GLY A 170 14.50 12.43 1.97
C GLY A 170 15.61 12.40 3.01
N ARG A 171 15.28 12.02 4.22
CA ARG A 171 16.22 11.82 5.30
C ARG A 171 16.54 10.34 5.48
N TYR A 172 17.82 10.05 5.62
CA TYR A 172 18.29 8.72 5.97
C TYR A 172 18.20 8.43 7.48
N THR A 173 18.09 7.17 7.82
CA THR A 173 18.30 6.67 9.19
C THR A 173 19.81 6.65 9.51
N ASP A 174 20.49 7.77 9.41
CA ASP A 174 21.90 7.90 9.77
C ASP A 174 22.17 9.15 10.61
N ASP A 175 23.25 9.10 11.41
CA ASP A 175 23.61 10.15 12.34
C ASP A 175 23.94 11.48 11.66
N ALA A 176 24.61 11.43 10.51
CA ALA A 176 25.03 12.64 9.79
C ALA A 176 23.82 13.39 9.21
N SER A 177 22.90 12.67 8.59
CA SER A 177 21.66 13.23 8.05
C SER A 177 20.79 13.85 9.14
N HIS A 178 20.64 13.15 10.27
CA HIS A 178 19.81 13.60 11.38
C HIS A 178 20.41 14.81 12.11
N ARG A 179 21.66 14.70 12.55
CA ARG A 179 22.34 15.74 13.31
C ARG A 179 22.83 16.91 12.47
N GLY A 180 22.85 16.76 11.15
CA GLY A 180 23.17 17.82 10.19
C GLY A 180 22.02 18.79 9.92
N LEU A 181 20.82 18.60 10.46
CA LEU A 181 19.71 19.52 10.31
C LEU A 181 19.94 20.80 11.14
N GLU A 182 19.53 21.92 10.56
CA GLU A 182 19.54 23.22 11.25
C GLU A 182 18.20 23.96 11.02
N VAL A 183 17.93 24.96 11.82
CA VAL A 183 16.80 25.88 11.58
C VAL A 183 17.31 27.23 11.18
N VAL A 184 16.93 27.67 10.01
CA VAL A 184 17.17 29.01 9.51
C VAL A 184 15.83 29.73 9.37
N ALA A 185 15.66 30.82 10.05
CA ALA A 185 14.41 31.61 10.04
C ALA A 185 13.12 30.79 10.32
N GLY A 186 13.22 29.76 11.16
CA GLY A 186 12.09 28.90 11.52
C GLY A 186 11.85 27.71 10.57
N GLN A 187 12.67 27.56 9.53
CA GLN A 187 12.62 26.43 8.61
C GLN A 187 13.78 25.47 8.86
N LEU A 188 13.53 24.18 8.74
CA LEU A 188 14.55 23.14 8.77
C LEU A 188 15.25 23.09 7.41
N VAL A 189 16.57 23.24 7.41
CA VAL A 189 17.39 23.16 6.21
C VAL A 189 18.64 22.32 6.48
N PRO A 190 19.24 21.70 5.48
CA PRO A 190 20.56 21.07 5.65
C PRO A 190 21.56 22.07 6.18
N SER A 191 22.38 21.66 7.14
CA SER A 191 23.31 22.54 7.83
C SER A 191 24.39 23.09 6.90
N ASN A 192 24.50 24.42 6.82
CA ASN A 192 25.59 25.13 6.16
C ASN A 192 26.73 25.50 7.14
N GLY A 193 26.82 24.81 8.26
CA GLY A 193 27.84 25.02 9.29
C GLY A 193 27.32 25.52 10.64
N ALA A 194 26.14 26.13 10.69
CA ALA A 194 25.42 26.42 11.96
C ALA A 194 24.42 25.29 12.20
N LYS A 195 24.60 24.49 13.22
CA LYS A 195 23.74 23.35 13.56
C LYS A 195 22.72 23.73 14.62
N ARG A 196 21.49 23.20 14.49
CA ARG A 196 20.49 23.32 15.56
C ARG A 196 20.93 22.46 16.75
N SER A 197 21.00 23.05 17.92
CA SER A 197 21.52 22.38 19.13
C SER A 197 20.78 21.10 19.48
N GLU A 198 19.46 21.07 19.30
CA GLU A 198 18.61 19.93 19.68
C GLU A 198 18.89 18.69 18.82
N TYR A 199 19.00 18.84 17.48
CA TYR A 199 19.36 17.71 16.60
C TYR A 199 20.84 17.37 16.71
N GLN A 200 21.70 18.35 16.95
CA GLN A 200 23.12 18.11 17.13
C GLN A 200 23.40 17.20 18.32
N GLU A 201 22.57 17.29 19.36
CA GLU A 201 22.66 16.48 20.59
C GLU A 201 21.79 15.20 20.56
N ASP A 202 21.02 14.95 19.48
CA ASP A 202 20.22 13.75 19.32
C ASP A 202 21.01 12.64 18.58
N TYR A 203 21.40 11.62 19.34
CA TYR A 203 22.16 10.46 18.86
C TYR A 203 21.27 9.31 18.41
N GLY A 204 19.97 9.51 18.18
CA GLY A 204 19.01 8.46 17.89
C GLY A 204 19.40 7.52 16.75
N PHE A 205 20.11 8.01 15.74
CA PHE A 205 20.61 7.20 14.63
C PHE A 205 22.11 6.88 14.71
N PHE A 206 22.78 7.08 15.82
CA PHE A 206 24.23 6.87 15.95
C PHE A 206 24.67 5.43 15.64
N HIS A 207 23.85 4.44 15.95
CA HIS A 207 24.10 3.03 15.68
C HIS A 207 23.56 2.57 14.32
N ALA A 208 22.68 3.32 13.71
CA ALA A 208 22.20 3.01 12.38
C ALA A 208 23.37 3.00 11.37
N ASN A 209 23.23 2.23 10.30
CA ASN A 209 24.28 1.99 9.31
C ASN A 209 25.48 1.18 9.85
N LYS A 210 25.26 0.34 10.87
CA LYS A 210 26.23 -0.59 11.41
C LYS A 210 25.64 -2.01 11.44
N SER A 211 26.49 -3.02 11.36
CA SER A 211 26.08 -4.39 11.67
C SER A 211 26.28 -4.64 13.16
N ILE A 212 25.25 -5.16 13.81
CA ILE A 212 25.27 -5.51 15.24
C ILE A 212 24.97 -7.01 15.33
N SER A 213 25.83 -7.77 16.02
CA SER A 213 25.56 -9.15 16.40
C SER A 213 25.29 -9.21 17.90
N ILE A 214 24.19 -9.84 18.27
CA ILE A 214 23.75 -10.01 19.65
C ILE A 214 23.77 -11.49 19.99
N LEU A 215 24.57 -11.86 21.00
CA LEU A 215 24.57 -13.21 21.56
C LEU A 215 23.46 -13.34 22.61
N ALA A 216 22.35 -13.98 22.20
CA ALA A 216 21.27 -14.31 23.11
C ALA A 216 21.49 -15.68 23.74
N LYS A 217 21.16 -15.84 25.06
CA LYS A 217 21.32 -17.10 25.79
C LYS A 217 20.00 -17.47 26.44
N TYR A 218 19.50 -18.67 26.16
CA TYR A 218 18.27 -19.18 26.73
C TYR A 218 18.40 -20.58 27.28
N GLN A 219 17.52 -20.98 28.19
CA GLN A 219 17.55 -22.26 28.85
C GLN A 219 16.52 -23.21 28.25
N VAL A 220 16.95 -24.46 28.03
CA VAL A 220 16.12 -25.55 27.53
C VAL A 220 16.21 -26.73 28.51
N GLN A 221 15.11 -27.42 28.71
CA GLN A 221 15.05 -28.64 29.47
C GLN A 221 15.36 -29.84 28.55
N GLU A 222 16.60 -30.32 28.55
CA GLU A 222 16.97 -31.50 27.78
C GLU A 222 16.70 -32.77 28.53
N GLU A 223 16.07 -33.71 27.86
CA GLU A 223 15.84 -35.04 28.42
C GLU A 223 17.14 -35.84 28.41
N ARG A 224 17.55 -36.33 29.59
CA ARG A 224 18.71 -37.17 29.74
C ARG A 224 18.42 -38.45 30.51
N TYR A 225 19.18 -39.44 30.23
CA TYR A 225 19.03 -40.74 30.88
C TYR A 225 20.26 -41.10 31.73
N LYS A 226 20.02 -41.46 33.00
CA LYS A 226 21.04 -41.93 33.89
C LYS A 226 20.85 -43.42 34.20
N LEU A 227 21.93 -44.19 34.03
CA LEU A 227 21.89 -45.60 34.36
C LEU A 227 21.85 -45.76 35.88
N LYS A 228 20.77 -46.33 36.40
CA LYS A 228 20.62 -46.63 37.80
C LYS A 228 20.82 -48.12 37.99
N SER A 229 21.81 -48.49 38.80
CA SER A 229 22.06 -49.89 39.18
C SER A 229 21.39 -50.17 40.55
N LYS A 230 20.57 -51.21 40.64
CA LYS A 230 20.11 -51.78 41.90
C LYS A 230 20.79 -53.11 42.12
N LYS A 231 21.44 -53.26 43.31
CA LYS A 231 21.92 -54.57 43.75
C LYS A 231 20.70 -55.42 44.17
N LYS A 232 20.54 -56.56 43.55
CA LYS A 232 19.55 -57.55 43.98
C LYS A 232 20.20 -58.48 45.01
N LEU A 233 19.33 -59.07 45.83
CA LEU A 233 19.61 -59.93 47.00
C LEU A 233 21.04 -60.48 47.10
N PHE A 234 21.74 -60.21 48.18
CA PHE A 234 23.10 -60.71 48.53
C PHE A 234 24.25 -60.27 47.58
N GLY A 235 24.10 -59.22 46.75
CA GLY A 235 25.22 -58.69 45.98
C GLY A 235 25.62 -59.47 44.71
N LEU A 236 24.96 -60.55 44.41
CA LEU A 236 25.32 -61.49 43.34
C LEU A 236 24.78 -61.08 41.92
N SER A 237 23.87 -60.18 41.83
CA SER A 237 23.44 -59.62 40.50
C SER A 237 23.12 -58.15 40.63
N ARG A 238 23.30 -57.37 39.49
CA ARG A 238 22.92 -55.97 39.38
C ARG A 238 21.89 -55.85 38.28
N SER A 239 20.78 -55.24 38.61
CA SER A 239 19.85 -54.82 37.56
C SER A 239 20.13 -53.35 37.22
N TYR A 240 20.16 -53.04 35.96
CA TYR A 240 20.35 -51.69 35.43
C TYR A 240 19.02 -51.20 34.89
N SER A 241 18.64 -49.99 35.23
CA SER A 241 17.48 -49.29 34.66
C SER A 241 17.88 -47.89 34.26
N LEU A 242 17.44 -47.44 33.09
CA LEU A 242 17.61 -46.07 32.68
C LEU A 242 16.56 -45.24 33.43
N LYS A 243 17.02 -44.23 34.14
CA LYS A 243 16.10 -43.26 34.77
C LYS A 243 16.21 -41.95 33.99
N LYS A 244 15.05 -41.54 33.45
CA LYS A 244 14.87 -40.25 32.79
C LYS A 244 14.97 -39.12 33.83
N TYR A 245 15.71 -38.08 33.45
CA TYR A 245 15.74 -36.81 34.17
C TYR A 245 15.89 -35.65 33.17
N TYR A 246 15.49 -34.51 33.58
CA TYR A 246 15.64 -33.29 32.79
C TYR A 246 16.82 -32.48 33.31
N GLU A 247 17.66 -32.03 32.40
CA GLU A 247 18.78 -31.16 32.71
C GLU A 247 18.58 -29.81 32.01
N THR A 248 18.68 -28.74 32.77
CA THR A 248 18.65 -27.40 32.19
C THR A 248 19.95 -27.10 31.48
N VAL A 249 19.89 -26.94 30.17
CA VAL A 249 21.04 -26.59 29.33
C VAL A 249 20.87 -25.18 28.82
N THR A 250 21.92 -24.36 28.90
CA THR A 250 21.93 -23.04 28.27
C THR A 250 22.35 -23.17 26.82
N LYS A 251 21.53 -22.74 25.92
CA LYS A 251 21.83 -22.60 24.49
C LYS A 251 22.10 -21.13 24.15
N GLU A 252 22.98 -20.94 23.18
CA GLU A 252 23.38 -19.63 22.69
C GLU A 252 22.96 -19.51 21.23
N VAL A 253 22.50 -18.34 20.83
CA VAL A 253 22.16 -17.98 19.44
C VAL A 253 22.67 -16.59 19.14
N ASP A 254 23.36 -16.44 18.02
CA ASP A 254 23.77 -15.14 17.48
C ASP A 254 22.64 -14.58 16.62
N ILE A 255 22.21 -13.38 16.93
CA ILE A 255 21.20 -12.65 16.20
C ILE A 255 21.86 -11.46 15.52
N ASP A 256 21.94 -11.51 14.20
CA ASP A 256 22.59 -10.49 13.40
C ASP A 256 21.58 -9.46 12.90
N PHE A 257 21.88 -8.20 13.17
CA PHE A 257 21.13 -7.06 12.65
C PHE A 257 21.97 -6.29 11.64
N ASN A 258 21.49 -6.23 10.42
CA ASN A 258 22.02 -5.30 9.42
C ASN A 258 21.23 -4.00 9.50
N LEU A 259 21.78 -3.01 10.20
CA LEU A 259 21.17 -1.69 10.37
C LEU A 259 21.53 -0.76 9.20
N ALA A 260 21.33 -1.24 7.96
CA ALA A 260 21.59 -0.44 6.77
C ALA A 260 20.74 0.84 6.80
N ALA A 261 21.36 1.98 6.53
CA ALA A 261 20.65 3.25 6.41
C ALA A 261 19.59 3.18 5.29
N LYS A 262 18.38 3.60 5.61
CA LYS A 262 17.24 3.66 4.69
C LYS A 262 16.59 5.02 4.76
N TYR A 263 15.92 5.43 3.70
CA TYR A 263 15.07 6.61 3.74
C TYR A 263 13.86 6.38 4.64
N ILE A 264 13.49 7.40 5.41
CA ILE A 264 12.34 7.37 6.29
C ILE A 264 11.12 7.81 5.48
N PRO A 265 10.08 6.98 5.34
CA PRO A 265 8.89 7.36 4.58
C PRO A 265 8.05 8.40 5.30
N VAL A 266 7.28 9.18 4.54
CA VAL A 266 6.19 10.01 5.07
C VAL A 266 4.88 9.28 4.87
N VAL A 267 4.05 9.19 5.92
CA VAL A 267 2.77 8.49 5.86
C VAL A 267 1.63 9.47 6.09
N TYR A 268 0.66 9.51 5.18
CA TYR A 268 -0.59 10.23 5.36
C TYR A 268 -1.76 9.24 5.39
N GLY A 269 -2.77 9.55 6.20
CA GLY A 269 -3.90 8.64 6.41
C GLY A 269 -3.49 7.39 7.19
N VAL A 270 -4.00 6.23 6.83
CA VAL A 270 -3.69 4.96 7.49
C VAL A 270 -3.00 4.02 6.53
N GLN A 271 -1.82 3.52 6.91
CA GLN A 271 -1.05 2.60 6.09
C GLN A 271 -0.25 1.62 6.97
N LYS A 272 0.03 0.44 6.40
CA LYS A 272 0.95 -0.53 6.99
C LYS A 272 2.34 -0.35 6.39
N ILE A 273 3.32 -0.13 7.25
CA ILE A 273 4.71 0.11 6.85
C ILE A 273 5.67 -0.81 7.60
N PRO A 274 6.75 -1.26 6.96
CA PRO A 274 7.79 -2.01 7.63
C PRO A 274 8.61 -1.11 8.57
N GLY A 275 9.04 -1.66 9.68
CA GLY A 275 9.95 -0.99 10.60
C GLY A 275 11.39 -1.05 10.10
N ILE A 276 12.11 0.05 10.22
CA ILE A 276 13.53 0.15 9.89
C ILE A 276 14.30 -0.03 11.20
N PRO A 277 15.02 -1.13 11.41
CA PRO A 277 15.79 -1.31 12.64
C PRO A 277 16.96 -0.32 12.68
N VAL A 278 17.10 0.39 13.81
CA VAL A 278 18.14 1.42 13.99
C VAL A 278 19.03 1.18 15.21
N PHE A 279 18.59 0.34 16.12
CA PHE A 279 19.34 -0.06 17.31
C PHE A 279 18.86 -1.42 17.83
N ALA A 280 19.77 -2.21 18.42
CA ALA A 280 19.41 -3.43 19.11
C ALA A 280 20.34 -3.66 20.30
N ASP A 281 19.80 -4.22 21.41
CA ASP A 281 20.55 -4.52 22.62
C ASP A 281 19.87 -5.63 23.44
N THR A 282 20.61 -6.25 24.39
CA THR A 282 20.09 -7.26 25.31
C THR A 282 20.03 -6.74 26.75
N GLU A 283 19.25 -7.38 27.57
CA GLU A 283 19.25 -7.09 29.02
C GLU A 283 20.45 -7.75 29.71
N LEU A 284 21.15 -7.01 30.56
CA LEU A 284 22.41 -7.44 31.18
C LEU A 284 22.31 -8.79 31.95
N HIS A 285 21.23 -8.98 32.72
CA HIS A 285 21.03 -10.17 33.55
C HIS A 285 20.11 -11.22 32.91
N ASN A 286 19.43 -10.86 31.82
CA ASN A 286 18.53 -11.73 31.08
C ASN A 286 18.88 -11.69 29.60
N PRO A 287 19.99 -12.33 29.19
CA PRO A 287 20.46 -12.24 27.77
C PRO A 287 19.54 -12.92 26.77
N ASN A 288 18.45 -13.55 27.21
CA ASN A 288 17.36 -14.02 26.34
C ASN A 288 16.36 -12.93 26.00
N ILE A 289 16.50 -11.72 26.55
CA ILE A 289 15.63 -10.58 26.24
C ILE A 289 16.39 -9.64 25.31
N VAL A 290 15.82 -9.43 24.13
CA VAL A 290 16.37 -8.57 23.08
C VAL A 290 15.44 -7.38 22.86
N TYR A 291 15.99 -6.19 22.86
CA TYR A 291 15.29 -4.95 22.52
C TYR A 291 15.75 -4.48 21.16
N VAL A 292 14.82 -4.12 20.30
CA VAL A 292 15.08 -3.56 18.98
C VAL A 292 14.30 -2.27 18.81
N VAL A 293 14.96 -1.23 18.32
CA VAL A 293 14.34 0.04 17.99
C VAL A 293 14.07 0.09 16.50
N TYR A 294 12.82 0.29 16.13
CA TYR A 294 12.39 0.42 14.75
C TYR A 294 11.89 1.83 14.47
N ALA A 295 12.49 2.52 13.50
CA ALA A 295 11.95 3.75 12.94
C ALA A 295 10.87 3.42 11.89
N PHE A 296 9.79 4.20 11.84
CA PHE A 296 8.66 3.96 10.94
C PHE A 296 8.41 5.13 10.00
N ALA A 297 8.14 6.31 10.53
CA ALA A 297 7.69 7.45 9.72
C ALA A 297 8.37 8.76 10.11
N GLU A 298 8.46 9.64 9.13
CA GLU A 298 8.96 11.00 9.27
C GLU A 298 7.90 11.92 9.85
N GLY A 299 8.27 12.70 10.85
CA GLY A 299 7.43 13.69 11.54
C GLY A 299 6.48 13.10 12.57
N GLU A 300 5.63 13.94 13.15
CA GLU A 300 4.65 13.55 14.16
C GLU A 300 3.46 12.85 13.52
N ILE A 301 3.24 11.59 13.89
CA ILE A 301 2.07 10.78 13.53
C ILE A 301 0.99 10.87 14.61
N ASP A 302 -0.23 10.48 14.29
CA ASP A 302 -1.30 10.39 15.29
C ASP A 302 -1.10 9.19 16.21
N GLY A 303 -0.62 8.07 15.68
CA GLY A 303 -0.21 6.91 16.47
C GLY A 303 -0.13 5.63 15.67
N PHE A 304 0.18 4.55 16.36
CA PHE A 304 0.18 3.21 15.83
C PHE A 304 -1.16 2.55 16.11
N LEU A 305 -1.69 1.85 15.13
CA LEU A 305 -2.96 1.17 15.21
C LEU A 305 -2.79 -0.32 15.50
N ASP A 306 -1.80 -0.95 14.86
CA ASP A 306 -1.43 -2.35 15.09
C ASP A 306 0.02 -2.60 14.72
N PHE A 307 0.55 -3.74 15.20
CA PHE A 307 1.86 -4.26 14.82
C PHE A 307 1.71 -5.65 14.25
N SER A 308 2.55 -5.99 13.28
CA SER A 308 2.65 -7.34 12.73
C SER A 308 4.05 -7.88 12.89
N PHE A 309 4.14 -9.15 13.26
CA PHE A 309 5.37 -9.90 13.41
C PHE A 309 5.39 -10.98 12.32
N GLY A 310 6.16 -10.73 11.27
CA GLY A 310 5.95 -11.43 10.01
C GLY A 310 4.56 -11.10 9.45
N ASP A 311 3.81 -12.11 9.04
CA ASP A 311 2.42 -11.94 8.56
C ASP A 311 1.39 -11.84 9.69
N ASN A 312 1.79 -12.02 10.95
CA ASN A 312 0.88 -12.13 12.09
C ASN A 312 0.62 -10.78 12.77
N PRO A 313 -0.61 -10.22 12.70
CA PRO A 313 -0.98 -9.01 13.42
C PRO A 313 -1.14 -9.27 14.92
N MET A 314 -0.97 -8.24 15.75
CA MET A 314 -1.28 -8.33 17.19
C MET A 314 -2.75 -8.55 17.45
N ILE A 315 -3.61 -8.01 16.59
CA ILE A 315 -5.07 -8.10 16.70
C ILE A 315 -5.62 -9.29 15.94
N CYS A 316 -6.70 -9.87 16.47
CA CYS A 316 -7.43 -10.89 15.75
C CYS A 316 -8.31 -10.27 14.66
N VAL A 317 -8.26 -10.86 13.46
CA VAL A 317 -9.13 -10.46 12.35
C VAL A 317 -10.60 -10.64 12.67
N ASP A 318 -10.96 -11.51 13.62
CA ASP A 318 -12.34 -11.91 13.95
C ASP A 318 -12.84 -11.39 15.30
N ALA A 319 -12.70 -10.09 15.52
CA ALA A 319 -13.02 -9.45 16.80
C ALA A 319 -14.52 -9.19 17.08
N ASN A 320 -15.43 -9.54 16.18
CA ASN A 320 -16.88 -9.37 16.40
C ASN A 320 -17.46 -10.38 17.39
N ASP A 321 -16.66 -11.33 17.85
CA ASP A 321 -17.07 -12.26 18.90
C ASP A 321 -16.69 -11.67 20.26
N SER A 322 -17.70 -11.45 21.11
CA SER A 322 -17.53 -11.01 22.48
C SER A 322 -16.83 -12.05 23.38
N SER A 323 -16.60 -13.25 22.90
CA SER A 323 -15.81 -14.26 23.59
C SER A 323 -14.31 -13.98 23.40
N ALA A 324 -13.52 -14.14 24.47
CA ALA A 324 -12.07 -14.06 24.43
C ALA A 324 -11.52 -15.09 23.43
N ARG A 325 -11.08 -14.62 22.24
CA ARG A 325 -10.49 -15.49 21.23
C ARG A 325 -8.99 -15.57 21.38
N THR A 326 -8.44 -16.66 20.96
CA THR A 326 -7.01 -16.87 20.87
C THR A 326 -6.53 -16.30 19.54
N CYS A 327 -5.61 -15.34 19.56
CA CYS A 327 -4.90 -14.88 18.38
C CYS A 327 -3.48 -15.43 18.46
N PHE A 328 -3.01 -16.15 17.44
CA PHE A 328 -1.67 -16.75 17.43
C PHE A 328 -1.30 -17.44 18.74
N GLY A 329 -2.18 -18.28 19.25
CA GLY A 329 -1.99 -18.96 20.54
C GLY A 329 -2.26 -18.13 21.78
N THR A 330 -2.65 -16.86 21.67
CA THR A 330 -2.92 -15.94 22.77
C THR A 330 -4.40 -15.62 22.92
N LYS A 331 -4.88 -15.55 24.15
CA LYS A 331 -6.21 -15.01 24.42
C LYS A 331 -6.20 -13.50 24.23
N LYS A 332 -6.98 -13.00 23.29
CA LYS A 332 -7.27 -11.59 23.18
C LYS A 332 -8.29 -11.21 24.25
N ILE A 333 -8.04 -10.10 24.94
CA ILE A 333 -9.06 -9.46 25.77
C ILE A 333 -10.06 -8.79 24.84
N ALA A 334 -11.35 -9.14 24.96
CA ALA A 334 -12.42 -8.57 24.14
C ALA A 334 -12.35 -7.05 24.17
N GLY A 335 -12.33 -6.43 22.99
CA GLY A 335 -12.28 -4.98 22.83
C GLY A 335 -10.89 -4.35 22.72
N ASP A 336 -9.79 -5.08 22.92
CA ASP A 336 -8.44 -4.50 22.83
C ASP A 336 -7.75 -4.81 21.49
N THR A 337 -7.30 -3.76 20.82
CA THR A 337 -6.55 -3.83 19.57
C THR A 337 -5.09 -4.17 19.84
N MET A 338 -4.50 -3.51 20.82
CA MET A 338 -3.20 -3.84 21.39
C MET A 338 -3.38 -4.09 22.88
N GLN A 339 -2.85 -5.19 23.42
CA GLN A 339 -2.94 -5.45 24.85
C GLN A 339 -2.12 -4.42 25.61
N ARG A 340 -2.79 -3.49 26.27
CA ARG A 340 -2.14 -2.51 27.14
C ARG A 340 -1.86 -3.11 28.50
N ILE A 341 -0.67 -2.84 29.03
CA ILE A 341 -0.31 -3.27 30.38
C ILE A 341 -1.00 -2.39 31.43
N ALA A 342 -1.27 -1.14 31.10
CA ALA A 342 -2.01 -0.23 31.96
C ALA A 342 -3.50 -0.23 31.61
N SER A 343 -4.35 -0.52 32.58
CA SER A 343 -5.81 -0.59 32.45
C SER A 343 -6.43 0.75 32.07
N GLY A 344 -7.43 0.73 31.20
CA GLY A 344 -8.43 1.79 31.11
C GLY A 344 -8.56 2.58 29.82
N THR A 345 -7.95 2.15 28.73
CA THR A 345 -8.15 2.80 27.43
C THR A 345 -8.75 1.82 26.40
N SER A 346 -9.77 2.30 25.66
CA SER A 346 -10.46 1.49 24.68
C SER A 346 -9.55 1.18 23.48
N SER A 347 -9.71 0.02 22.92
CA SER A 347 -8.96 -0.56 21.81
C SER A 347 -9.13 0.14 20.46
N SER A 348 -10.05 1.08 20.37
CA SER A 348 -10.36 1.79 19.12
C SER A 348 -9.53 3.05 18.88
N SER A 349 -8.63 3.37 19.79
CA SER A 349 -7.81 4.59 19.71
C SER A 349 -6.39 4.22 19.25
N PRO A 350 -5.72 5.13 18.52
CA PRO A 350 -4.29 5.00 18.25
C PRO A 350 -3.48 4.83 19.52
N SER A 351 -2.29 4.29 19.40
CA SER A 351 -1.38 4.12 20.53
C SER A 351 -1.12 5.44 21.25
N VAL A 352 -0.80 5.36 22.53
CA VAL A 352 -0.43 6.52 23.33
C VAL A 352 1.10 6.62 23.37
N HIS A 353 1.63 7.83 23.18
CA HIS A 353 3.06 8.10 23.19
C HIS A 353 3.72 7.65 24.51
N GLY A 354 4.79 6.85 24.41
CA GLY A 354 5.51 6.30 25.55
C GLY A 354 4.80 5.14 26.28
N GLN A 355 3.63 4.69 25.82
CA GLN A 355 2.85 3.62 26.43
C GLN A 355 3.39 2.25 26.08
N GLU A 356 3.36 1.33 27.06
CA GLU A 356 3.68 -0.10 26.87
C GLU A 356 2.47 -0.89 26.40
N TYR A 357 2.71 -1.78 25.44
CA TYR A 357 1.73 -2.75 24.94
C TYR A 357 2.30 -4.15 25.01
N LYS A 358 1.46 -5.12 25.29
CA LYS A 358 1.88 -6.52 25.44
C LYS A 358 1.19 -7.40 24.42
N TYR A 359 1.98 -8.31 23.87
CA TYR A 359 1.52 -9.35 22.97
C TYR A 359 2.22 -10.66 23.30
N ASN A 360 1.54 -11.79 23.09
CA ASN A 360 2.12 -13.12 23.25
C ASN A 360 1.59 -14.01 22.12
N ASP A 361 2.48 -14.46 21.26
CA ASP A 361 2.18 -15.30 20.09
C ASP A 361 2.32 -16.81 20.37
N GLY A 362 2.36 -17.21 21.63
CA GLY A 362 2.64 -18.59 22.01
C GLY A 362 4.14 -18.94 22.07
N ASN A 363 5.00 -18.17 21.41
CA ASN A 363 6.46 -18.36 21.41
C ASN A 363 7.18 -17.49 22.45
N GLY A 364 6.44 -16.67 23.19
CA GLY A 364 6.95 -15.81 24.25
C GLY A 364 6.40 -14.38 24.23
N ASP A 365 6.66 -13.67 25.32
CA ASP A 365 6.24 -12.27 25.46
C ASP A 365 6.93 -11.36 24.44
N ILE A 366 6.12 -10.52 23.80
CA ILE A 366 6.56 -9.35 23.04
C ILE A 366 6.01 -8.11 23.74
N ARG A 367 6.83 -7.09 23.92
CA ARG A 367 6.41 -5.81 24.49
C ARG A 367 6.83 -4.69 23.58
N ILE A 368 5.96 -3.67 23.45
CA ILE A 368 6.14 -2.59 22.51
C ILE A 368 5.90 -1.27 23.26
N TRP A 369 6.79 -0.33 23.06
CA TRP A 369 6.64 1.07 23.48
C TRP A 369 6.65 1.93 22.23
N THR A 370 5.66 2.80 22.09
CA THR A 370 5.45 3.59 20.87
C THR A 370 5.76 5.06 21.09
N TYR A 371 6.50 5.66 20.16
CA TYR A 371 6.89 7.06 20.17
C TYR A 371 6.48 7.69 18.84
N HIS A 372 5.74 8.80 18.91
CA HIS A 372 4.97 9.31 17.78
C HIS A 372 5.72 10.30 16.88
N GLY A 373 7.01 10.53 17.08
CA GLY A 373 7.79 11.46 16.26
C GLY A 373 7.57 12.93 16.60
N LYS A 374 7.37 13.27 17.87
CA LYS A 374 7.26 14.66 18.31
C LYS A 374 8.61 15.37 18.22
N SER A 375 8.59 16.67 17.94
CA SER A 375 9.80 17.50 17.88
C SER A 375 10.48 17.70 19.25
N ASP A 376 9.77 17.41 20.35
CA ASP A 376 10.24 17.54 21.73
C ASP A 376 10.26 16.21 22.49
N GLN A 377 10.15 15.06 21.77
CA GLN A 377 10.09 13.75 22.42
C GLN A 377 11.37 13.42 23.20
N ALA A 378 11.17 12.77 24.34
CA ALA A 378 12.26 12.27 25.16
C ALA A 378 12.78 10.92 24.63
N ALA A 379 13.98 10.53 25.05
CA ALA A 379 14.50 9.18 24.84
C ALA A 379 13.63 8.15 25.54
N SER A 380 13.63 6.91 25.02
CA SER A 380 12.92 5.78 25.64
C SER A 380 13.43 5.49 27.05
N ASP A 381 12.60 5.71 28.06
CA ASP A 381 12.96 5.44 29.46
C ASP A 381 13.37 4.00 29.70
N VAL A 382 12.76 3.04 28.99
CA VAL A 382 13.07 1.62 29.10
C VAL A 382 14.52 1.34 28.71
N LEU A 383 14.97 1.88 27.57
CA LEU A 383 16.33 1.69 27.10
C LEU A 383 17.35 2.47 27.93
N VAL A 384 16.98 3.68 28.36
CA VAL A 384 17.79 4.49 29.29
C VAL A 384 18.01 3.75 30.61
N ASP A 385 16.99 3.08 31.14
CA ASP A 385 17.11 2.30 32.38
C ASP A 385 18.00 1.04 32.22
N ILE A 386 17.95 0.41 31.03
CA ILE A 386 18.87 -0.69 30.70
C ILE A 386 20.31 -0.20 30.68
N ALA A 387 20.57 0.94 30.04
CA ALA A 387 21.90 1.56 30.01
C ALA A 387 22.39 1.94 31.40
N LYS A 388 21.51 2.50 32.25
CA LYS A 388 21.84 2.83 33.65
C LYS A 388 22.24 1.59 34.47
N LYS A 389 21.50 0.50 34.32
CA LYS A 389 21.79 -0.78 35.04
C LYS A 389 23.14 -1.36 34.65
N ARG A 390 23.64 -1.09 33.45
CA ARG A 390 24.96 -1.47 32.98
C ARG A 390 26.11 -0.58 33.54
N GLY A 391 25.79 0.53 34.20
CA GLY A 391 26.76 1.46 34.74
C GLY A 391 27.42 2.40 33.72
N PHE A 392 26.92 2.46 32.49
CA PHE A 392 27.49 3.25 31.38
C PHE A 392 26.77 4.55 31.13
N TYR A 393 25.87 4.97 31.98
CA TYR A 393 25.10 6.18 31.79
C TYR A 393 26.02 7.43 31.91
N LEU A 394 26.14 8.17 30.83
CA LEU A 394 26.83 9.47 30.72
C LEU A 394 28.38 9.51 30.89
N GLN A 395 29.11 8.39 30.91
CA GLN A 395 30.54 8.44 31.25
C GLN A 395 31.50 8.59 30.06
N ASN A 396 31.12 8.44 28.81
CA ASN A 396 32.07 8.55 27.69
C ASN A 396 31.66 9.59 26.66
N MET A 397 32.02 10.83 26.89
CA MET A 397 31.82 11.97 26.00
C MET A 397 33.06 12.35 25.17
N ASN A 398 34.03 11.47 25.00
CA ASN A 398 35.24 11.77 24.20
C ASN A 398 35.00 11.57 22.68
N GLY A 399 34.06 12.34 22.11
CA GLY A 399 33.98 12.55 20.67
C GLY A 399 33.37 11.46 19.81
N ASN A 400 33.17 10.22 20.29
CA ASN A 400 32.74 9.08 19.48
C ASN A 400 31.26 8.66 19.65
N GLY A 401 30.47 9.43 20.34
CA GLY A 401 29.07 9.09 20.66
C GLY A 401 28.95 8.01 21.75
N PRO A 402 27.75 7.85 22.34
CA PRO A 402 27.54 6.84 23.38
C PRO A 402 27.38 5.44 22.77
N GLU A 403 27.94 4.43 23.45
CA GLU A 403 27.78 3.02 23.07
C GLU A 403 26.35 2.48 23.32
N TYR A 404 25.63 3.06 24.27
CA TYR A 404 24.34 2.59 24.76
C TYR A 404 23.30 3.69 24.64
N TRP A 405 22.02 3.30 24.57
CA TRP A 405 20.91 4.20 24.49
C TRP A 405 20.74 5.01 25.78
N ASP A 406 21.17 6.26 25.77
CA ASP A 406 21.00 7.18 26.88
C ASP A 406 19.96 8.26 26.58
N ALA A 407 19.83 9.27 27.49
CA ALA A 407 18.87 10.35 27.34
C ALA A 407 19.05 11.25 26.09
N ARG A 408 20.14 11.11 25.35
CA ARG A 408 20.42 11.83 24.11
C ARG A 408 19.86 11.12 22.88
N TYR A 409 19.37 9.90 22.98
CA TYR A 409 18.76 9.13 21.88
C TYR A 409 17.28 9.40 21.80
N LYS A 410 16.89 10.52 21.22
CA LYS A 410 15.52 11.01 21.24
C LYS A 410 14.74 10.63 19.98
N LEU A 411 15.43 10.50 18.80
CA LEU A 411 14.80 10.33 17.50
C LEU A 411 13.76 11.43 17.21
N LEU A 412 14.15 12.70 17.41
CA LEU A 412 13.28 13.86 17.19
C LEU A 412 12.67 13.82 15.79
N ASP A 413 11.38 14.16 15.69
CA ASP A 413 10.60 14.12 14.46
C ASP A 413 10.68 12.79 13.70
N THR A 414 10.84 11.69 14.41
CA THR A 414 10.77 10.33 13.85
C THR A 414 9.87 9.47 14.70
N ALA A 415 8.81 8.94 14.09
CA ALA A 415 7.96 7.97 14.76
C ALA A 415 8.68 6.63 14.85
N TYR A 416 8.79 6.08 16.06
CA TYR A 416 9.49 4.84 16.29
C TYR A 416 8.82 3.97 17.36
N ALA A 417 9.21 2.72 17.42
CA ALA A 417 8.81 1.82 18.47
C ALA A 417 10.03 1.06 19.02
N VAL A 418 10.00 0.81 20.31
CA VAL A 418 10.93 -0.12 20.99
C VAL A 418 10.20 -1.44 21.15
N VAL A 419 10.72 -2.50 20.58
CA VAL A 419 10.14 -3.84 20.66
C VAL A 419 11.06 -4.75 21.44
N ARG A 420 10.52 -5.37 22.48
CA ARG A 420 11.21 -6.35 23.32
C ARG A 420 10.77 -7.75 22.94
N PHE A 421 11.71 -8.58 22.59
CA PHE A 421 11.49 -9.99 22.30
C PHE A 421 12.07 -10.89 23.40
N THR A 422 11.39 -12.01 23.64
CA THR A 422 11.95 -13.08 24.48
C THR A 422 12.43 -14.20 23.56
N ILE A 423 13.73 -14.47 23.59
CA ILE A 423 14.36 -15.55 22.83
C ILE A 423 14.27 -16.84 23.63
N ASN A 424 13.85 -17.92 23.01
CA ASN A 424 13.69 -19.24 23.58
C ASN A 424 13.80 -20.31 22.48
N GLU A 425 13.53 -21.57 22.79
CA GLU A 425 13.61 -22.66 21.81
C GLU A 425 12.67 -22.52 20.62
N ASN A 426 11.53 -21.84 20.80
CA ASN A 426 10.51 -21.61 19.76
C ASN A 426 10.74 -20.30 18.99
N ARG A 427 11.58 -19.40 19.53
CA ARG A 427 11.94 -18.12 18.89
C ARG A 427 13.45 -17.92 18.97
N THR A 428 14.16 -18.36 17.95
CA THR A 428 15.62 -18.19 17.79
C THR A 428 15.98 -17.05 16.87
N GLU A 429 14.99 -16.45 16.19
CA GLU A 429 15.15 -15.34 15.26
C GLU A 429 14.17 -14.21 15.62
N ILE A 430 14.50 -12.99 15.22
CA ILE A 430 13.60 -11.84 15.34
C ILE A 430 12.76 -11.75 14.07
N PRO A 431 11.42 -11.83 14.17
CA PRO A 431 10.55 -11.69 13.00
C PRO A 431 10.62 -10.27 12.42
N GLU A 432 10.29 -10.15 11.14
CA GLU A 432 10.12 -8.86 10.52
C GLU A 432 8.97 -8.10 11.20
N VAL A 433 9.22 -6.83 11.54
CA VAL A 433 8.24 -5.99 12.23
C VAL A 433 7.67 -4.97 11.27
N SER A 434 6.37 -4.93 11.16
CA SER A 434 5.64 -3.87 10.46
C SER A 434 4.53 -3.30 11.35
N ALA A 435 4.08 -2.10 11.06
CA ALA A 435 3.04 -1.46 11.85
C ALA A 435 1.99 -0.80 10.95
N GLU A 436 0.74 -0.87 11.37
CA GLU A 436 -0.32 -0.01 10.86
C GLU A 436 -0.24 1.34 11.57
N VAL A 437 -0.07 2.38 10.79
CA VAL A 437 0.18 3.73 11.29
C VAL A 437 -0.95 4.65 10.88
N GLN A 438 -1.53 5.35 11.84
CA GLN A 438 -2.32 6.55 11.58
C GLN A 438 -1.36 7.71 11.45
N GLY A 439 -1.17 8.15 10.21
CA GLY A 439 -0.03 8.91 9.74
C GLY A 439 0.04 10.34 10.24
N LYS A 440 0.77 11.13 9.49
CA LYS A 440 1.18 12.49 9.83
C LYS A 440 -0.01 13.40 10.05
N LYS A 441 0.08 14.22 11.09
CA LYS A 441 -0.82 15.34 11.36
C LYS A 441 -0.42 16.53 10.49
N ILE A 442 -1.36 17.03 9.72
CA ILE A 442 -1.17 18.12 8.78
C ILE A 442 -2.10 19.31 9.05
N LYS A 443 -1.87 20.41 8.35
CA LYS A 443 -2.73 21.60 8.42
C LYS A 443 -3.85 21.47 7.40
N VAL A 444 -5.08 21.73 7.82
CA VAL A 444 -6.27 21.82 6.96
C VAL A 444 -6.83 23.25 7.04
N TYR A 445 -7.07 23.84 5.88
CA TYR A 445 -7.57 25.20 5.75
C TYR A 445 -9.06 25.19 5.39
N HIS A 446 -9.84 26.04 6.05
CA HIS A 446 -11.29 26.10 5.88
C HIS A 446 -11.74 27.41 5.22
N SER A 447 -12.91 27.39 4.59
CA SER A 447 -13.48 28.55 3.88
C SER A 447 -13.82 29.74 4.78
N ASP A 448 -13.98 29.49 6.07
CA ASP A 448 -14.23 30.51 7.11
C ASP A 448 -12.93 31.15 7.65
N GLY A 449 -11.77 30.82 7.10
CA GLY A 449 -10.46 31.33 7.52
C GLY A 449 -9.84 30.57 8.69
N ARG A 450 -10.53 29.57 9.24
CA ARG A 450 -9.93 28.73 10.29
C ARG A 450 -8.86 27.81 9.69
N VAL A 451 -7.86 27.53 10.49
CA VAL A 451 -6.83 26.53 10.20
C VAL A 451 -6.88 25.49 11.30
N THR A 452 -7.23 24.26 10.94
CA THR A 452 -7.08 23.13 11.86
C THR A 452 -5.66 22.62 11.74
N ALA A 453 -4.87 22.83 12.77
CA ALA A 453 -3.52 22.30 12.86
C ALA A 453 -3.56 20.89 13.47
N ASN A 454 -2.57 20.06 13.13
CA ASN A 454 -2.35 18.76 13.75
C ASN A 454 -3.56 17.81 13.64
N THR A 455 -4.10 17.66 12.44
CA THR A 455 -5.16 16.67 12.15
C THR A 455 -4.73 15.73 11.04
N THR A 456 -5.19 14.50 11.09
CA THR A 456 -5.05 13.58 9.96
C THR A 456 -6.07 13.93 8.89
N SER A 457 -5.67 13.88 7.63
CA SER A 457 -6.54 14.16 6.49
C SER A 457 -6.36 13.15 5.38
N LEU A 458 -7.48 12.68 4.83
CA LEU A 458 -7.52 11.80 3.66
C LEU A 458 -7.68 12.58 2.34
N ASN A 459 -7.76 13.90 2.43
CA ASN A 459 -7.90 14.78 1.28
C ASN A 459 -6.56 15.00 0.58
N GLY A 460 -6.48 14.62 -0.71
CA GLY A 460 -5.26 14.68 -1.50
C GLY A 460 -4.69 16.09 -1.67
N ILE A 461 -5.52 17.12 -1.68
CA ILE A 461 -5.06 18.52 -1.76
C ILE A 461 -4.23 18.89 -0.53
N TRP A 462 -4.69 18.56 0.66
CA TRP A 462 -3.98 18.91 1.88
C TRP A 462 -2.70 18.08 2.06
N GLN A 463 -2.71 16.80 1.66
CA GLN A 463 -1.50 15.97 1.63
C GLN A 463 -0.46 16.53 0.64
N THR A 464 -0.92 16.95 -0.54
CA THR A 464 -0.06 17.56 -1.56
C THR A 464 0.51 18.90 -1.07
N LEU A 465 -0.31 19.73 -0.43
CA LEU A 465 0.13 21.02 0.11
C LEU A 465 1.17 20.84 1.23
N ASP A 466 0.96 19.89 2.16
CA ASP A 466 1.93 19.59 3.21
C ASP A 466 3.27 19.14 2.61
N TYR A 467 3.23 18.25 1.62
CA TYR A 467 4.43 17.80 0.94
C TYR A 467 5.15 18.93 0.20
N LEU A 468 4.41 19.76 -0.55
CA LEU A 468 4.99 20.87 -1.30
C LEU A 468 5.60 21.95 -0.39
N THR A 469 5.02 22.16 0.80
CA THR A 469 5.50 23.18 1.74
C THR A 469 6.54 22.68 2.74
N SER A 470 6.72 21.36 2.84
CA SER A 470 7.71 20.80 3.75
C SER A 470 9.14 21.15 3.32
N ASP A 471 9.90 21.72 4.22
CA ASP A 471 11.34 21.99 4.09
C ASP A 471 12.20 20.75 4.39
N ARG A 472 11.62 19.76 5.08
CA ARG A 472 12.31 18.60 5.60
C ARG A 472 12.34 17.41 4.65
N TYR A 473 11.26 17.18 3.88
CA TYR A 473 11.12 16.03 2.98
C TYR A 473 10.42 16.38 1.67
N GLY A 474 10.00 17.62 1.48
CA GLY A 474 9.20 18.06 0.35
C GLY A 474 9.88 19.12 -0.52
N ALA A 475 9.07 19.94 -1.18
CA ALA A 475 9.56 20.92 -2.15
C ALA A 475 10.09 22.22 -1.53
N ASN A 476 9.83 22.48 -0.24
CA ASN A 476 10.20 23.72 0.46
C ASN A 476 9.65 24.98 -0.22
N ILE A 477 8.37 24.93 -0.64
CA ILE A 477 7.69 26.07 -1.23
C ILE A 477 6.96 26.81 -0.11
N THR A 478 7.10 28.12 -0.06
CA THR A 478 6.42 28.91 0.95
C THR A 478 4.92 29.00 0.69
N ILE A 479 4.11 29.03 1.74
CA ILE A 479 2.63 28.98 1.65
C ILE A 479 2.03 30.17 0.88
N ASP A 480 2.69 31.32 0.87
CA ASP A 480 2.28 32.53 0.14
C ASP A 480 2.33 32.36 -1.39
N GLN A 481 3.04 31.32 -1.88
CA GLN A 481 3.05 30.97 -3.30
C GLN A 481 1.85 30.14 -3.73
N PHE A 482 0.92 29.82 -2.81
CA PHE A 482 -0.30 29.11 -3.11
C PHE A 482 -1.53 30.01 -2.98
N PRO A 483 -2.47 30.00 -3.94
CA PRO A 483 -3.75 30.70 -3.84
C PRO A 483 -4.69 29.91 -2.92
N LEU A 484 -4.62 30.11 -1.59
CA LEU A 484 -5.31 29.30 -0.59
C LEU A 484 -6.82 29.21 -0.81
N GLN A 485 -7.48 30.27 -1.24
CA GLN A 485 -8.93 30.25 -1.49
C GLN A 485 -9.29 29.29 -2.64
N GLN A 486 -8.45 29.22 -3.65
CA GLN A 486 -8.63 28.26 -4.75
C GLN A 486 -8.40 26.83 -4.26
N LEU A 487 -7.34 26.58 -3.47
CA LEU A 487 -7.08 25.26 -2.89
C LEU A 487 -8.24 24.78 -2.01
N ILE A 488 -8.84 25.65 -1.21
CA ILE A 488 -10.00 25.32 -0.39
C ILE A 488 -11.18 24.87 -1.27
N GLN A 489 -11.42 25.55 -2.40
CA GLN A 489 -12.48 25.18 -3.32
C GLN A 489 -12.20 23.82 -4.00
N GLU A 490 -10.95 23.55 -4.37
CA GLU A 490 -10.56 22.26 -4.94
C GLU A 490 -10.63 21.13 -3.91
N ALA A 491 -10.21 21.38 -2.66
CA ALA A 491 -10.31 20.42 -1.58
C ALA A 491 -11.77 20.03 -1.30
N ALA A 492 -12.68 21.00 -1.35
CA ALA A 492 -14.11 20.75 -1.12
C ALA A 492 -14.71 19.76 -2.15
N ILE A 493 -14.12 19.65 -3.36
CA ILE A 493 -14.54 18.67 -4.36
C ILE A 493 -14.19 17.24 -3.91
N LEU A 494 -13.03 17.05 -3.32
CA LEU A 494 -12.60 15.76 -2.80
C LEU A 494 -13.32 15.38 -1.49
N ASP A 495 -13.83 16.36 -0.76
CA ASP A 495 -14.59 16.16 0.47
C ASP A 495 -16.08 15.85 0.23
N ILE A 496 -16.51 15.77 -1.01
CA ILE A 496 -17.88 15.40 -1.33
C ILE A 496 -18.18 14.00 -0.80
N ILE A 497 -19.23 13.93 0.00
CA ILE A 497 -19.74 12.68 0.57
C ILE A 497 -20.82 12.16 -0.36
N ASP A 498 -20.72 10.92 -0.77
CA ASP A 498 -21.77 10.24 -1.49
C ASP A 498 -22.76 9.65 -0.49
N GLU A 499 -23.90 10.31 -0.32
CA GLU A 499 -24.97 9.87 0.56
C GLU A 499 -25.64 8.57 0.08
N SER A 500 -25.57 8.26 -1.22
CA SER A 500 -26.09 7.03 -1.78
C SER A 500 -25.28 5.79 -1.33
N TYR A 501 -24.04 5.98 -0.96
CA TYR A 501 -23.16 4.98 -0.41
C TYR A 501 -23.15 4.97 1.13
N GLN A 502 -24.30 5.02 1.79
CA GLN A 502 -24.41 4.84 3.23
C GLN A 502 -23.98 3.46 3.72
N VAL A 503 -23.26 2.73 2.91
CA VAL A 503 -22.64 1.48 3.34
C VAL A 503 -21.49 1.82 4.26
N SER A 504 -21.60 1.40 5.50
CA SER A 504 -20.54 1.48 6.48
C SER A 504 -19.25 0.87 5.89
N TRP A 505 -18.38 1.71 5.34
CA TRP A 505 -17.06 1.28 4.97
C TRP A 505 -16.38 0.74 6.22
N GLN A 506 -16.02 -0.53 6.20
CA GLN A 506 -15.32 -1.16 7.30
C GLN A 506 -13.91 -1.44 6.83
N PRO A 507 -12.94 -0.61 7.17
CA PRO A 507 -11.56 -0.96 6.98
C PRO A 507 -11.23 -2.22 7.80
N TYR A 508 -10.18 -2.90 7.41
CA TYR A 508 -9.70 -4.12 8.02
C TYR A 508 -9.73 -4.10 9.57
N TRP A 509 -9.29 -3.01 10.20
CA TRP A 509 -9.30 -2.86 11.66
C TRP A 509 -10.70 -2.79 12.29
N ARG A 510 -11.76 -2.57 11.54
CA ARG A 510 -13.13 -2.66 12.08
C ARG A 510 -13.57 -4.08 12.42
N TYR A 511 -12.98 -5.08 11.75
CA TYR A 511 -13.19 -6.47 12.14
C TYR A 511 -12.73 -6.75 13.57
N VAL A 512 -11.84 -5.93 14.07
CA VAL A 512 -11.28 -6.04 15.39
C VAL A 512 -11.91 -5.08 16.40
N GLY A 513 -13.04 -4.48 16.09
CA GLY A 513 -13.79 -3.61 17.00
C GLY A 513 -13.36 -2.15 17.01
N TRP A 514 -12.65 -1.70 15.96
CA TRP A 514 -12.27 -0.30 15.84
C TRP A 514 -13.35 0.53 15.17
N THR A 515 -13.56 1.74 15.66
CA THR A 515 -14.31 2.78 14.94
C THR A 515 -13.38 3.44 13.94
N ASN A 516 -13.89 3.78 12.76
CA ASN A 516 -13.12 4.57 11.80
C ASN A 516 -12.71 5.89 12.48
N PRO A 517 -11.39 6.14 12.69
CA PRO A 517 -10.93 7.34 13.39
C PRO A 517 -11.23 8.63 12.62
N LEU A 518 -11.57 8.55 11.33
CA LEU A 518 -11.79 9.68 10.42
C LEU A 518 -13.27 9.96 10.13
N GLY A 519 -14.19 9.31 10.84
CA GLY A 519 -15.63 9.54 10.74
C GLY A 519 -16.41 8.44 10.00
N GLU A 520 -17.73 8.48 10.13
CA GLU A 520 -18.64 7.48 9.58
C GLU A 520 -19.03 7.78 8.12
N ASN A 521 -18.94 9.04 7.70
CA ASN A 521 -19.30 9.50 6.36
C ASN A 521 -18.14 9.29 5.40
N ARG A 522 -18.48 8.80 4.23
CA ARG A 522 -17.48 8.40 3.26
C ARG A 522 -17.27 9.48 2.21
N GLN A 523 -16.03 9.92 2.07
CA GLN A 523 -15.58 10.70 0.93
C GLN A 523 -15.44 9.79 -0.30
N ILE A 524 -15.79 10.30 -1.49
CA ILE A 524 -15.64 9.58 -2.76
C ILE A 524 -14.16 9.29 -3.02
N VAL A 525 -13.29 10.26 -2.73
CA VAL A 525 -11.85 10.14 -2.89
C VAL A 525 -11.17 10.16 -1.53
N GLN A 526 -10.56 9.04 -1.16
CA GLN A 526 -9.80 8.90 0.07
C GLN A 526 -8.39 8.45 -0.24
N MET A 527 -7.41 9.19 0.25
CA MET A 527 -6.01 8.87 0.05
C MET A 527 -5.35 8.43 1.36
N ASN A 528 -4.73 7.27 1.29
CA ASN A 528 -3.84 6.74 2.30
C ASN A 528 -2.47 6.56 1.68
N THR A 529 -1.55 7.48 1.94
CA THR A 529 -0.34 7.64 1.14
C THR A 529 0.90 7.24 1.92
N ILE A 530 1.77 6.46 1.29
CA ILE A 530 3.17 6.31 1.68
C ILE A 530 4.02 7.04 0.64
N LEU A 531 4.71 8.09 1.04
CA LEU A 531 5.68 8.75 0.19
C LEU A 531 7.05 8.12 0.43
N ASP A 532 7.62 7.59 -0.63
CA ASP A 532 9.01 7.15 -0.65
C ASP A 532 9.92 8.37 -0.78
N THR A 533 10.56 8.74 0.32
CA THR A 533 11.42 9.91 0.34
C THR A 533 12.77 9.68 -0.36
N SER A 534 13.03 8.46 -0.85
CA SER A 534 14.17 8.17 -1.74
C SER A 534 13.93 8.62 -3.18
N GLU A 535 12.67 8.84 -3.54
CA GLU A 535 12.30 9.30 -4.86
C GLU A 535 12.36 10.82 -4.96
N SER A 536 12.47 11.33 -6.20
CA SER A 536 12.48 12.77 -6.42
C SER A 536 11.14 13.41 -6.01
N VAL A 537 11.21 14.69 -5.63
CA VAL A 537 10.00 15.48 -5.34
C VAL A 537 9.04 15.44 -6.52
N PHE A 538 9.54 15.48 -7.75
CA PHE A 538 8.75 15.39 -8.97
C PHE A 538 7.90 14.10 -8.99
N LYS A 539 8.52 12.94 -8.78
CA LYS A 539 7.85 11.65 -8.81
C LYS A 539 6.82 11.51 -7.70
N ASN A 540 7.15 11.97 -6.49
CA ASN A 540 6.24 11.96 -5.37
C ASN A 540 5.03 12.87 -5.59
N VAL A 541 5.22 14.09 -6.12
CA VAL A 541 4.13 15.01 -6.47
C VAL A 541 3.26 14.42 -7.57
N GLN A 542 3.87 13.84 -8.60
CA GLN A 542 3.14 13.15 -9.66
C GLN A 542 2.27 12.02 -9.10
N GLY A 543 2.82 11.16 -8.26
CA GLY A 543 2.06 10.07 -7.63
C GLY A 543 0.91 10.55 -6.74
N LEU A 544 1.10 11.65 -6.01
CA LEU A 544 0.03 12.29 -5.26
C LEU A 544 -1.08 12.77 -6.19
N LEU A 545 -0.74 13.55 -7.23
CA LEU A 545 -1.71 14.13 -8.18
C LEU A 545 -2.49 13.04 -8.91
N GLU A 546 -1.84 12.02 -9.42
CA GLU A 546 -2.46 10.89 -10.11
C GLU A 546 -3.49 10.18 -9.23
N SER A 547 -3.23 10.10 -7.91
CA SER A 547 -4.08 9.38 -6.97
C SER A 547 -5.43 10.03 -6.70
N TYR A 548 -5.62 11.32 -7.04
CA TYR A 548 -6.91 11.99 -6.91
C TYR A 548 -7.37 12.73 -8.18
N GLY A 549 -6.68 12.49 -9.31
CA GLY A 549 -6.98 13.18 -10.56
C GLY A 549 -6.63 14.67 -10.50
N GLY A 550 -5.54 14.99 -9.82
CA GLY A 550 -5.04 16.35 -9.67
C GLY A 550 -4.08 16.77 -10.77
N ALA A 551 -3.92 18.08 -10.92
CA ALA A 551 -2.88 18.69 -11.72
C ALA A 551 -2.28 19.89 -10.99
N ILE A 552 -1.01 20.18 -11.24
CA ILE A 552 -0.33 21.35 -10.69
C ILE A 552 0.27 22.19 -11.81
N ASN A 553 -0.01 23.47 -11.76
CA ASN A 553 0.52 24.45 -12.69
C ASN A 553 1.21 25.58 -11.91
N ASN A 554 2.29 26.12 -12.48
CA ASN A 554 2.91 27.32 -11.93
C ASN A 554 2.56 28.50 -12.83
N LEU A 555 1.57 29.25 -12.40
CA LEU A 555 1.02 30.37 -13.15
C LEU A 555 1.18 31.66 -12.36
N SER A 556 1.74 32.66 -12.99
CA SER A 556 1.99 33.96 -12.35
C SER A 556 2.86 33.88 -11.08
N GLY A 557 3.73 32.87 -10.98
CA GLY A 557 4.58 32.65 -9.81
C GLY A 557 3.86 32.01 -8.62
N GLN A 558 2.64 31.57 -8.80
CA GLN A 558 1.87 30.79 -7.82
C GLN A 558 1.68 29.37 -8.29
N TYR A 559 1.75 28.43 -7.36
CA TYR A 559 1.45 27.02 -7.60
C TYR A 559 -0.06 26.79 -7.42
N ARG A 560 -0.72 26.45 -8.53
CA ARG A 560 -2.15 26.13 -8.53
C ARG A 560 -2.33 24.63 -8.64
N VAL A 561 -2.87 24.04 -7.59
CA VAL A 561 -3.28 22.63 -7.60
C VAL A 561 -4.77 22.57 -7.90
N THR A 562 -5.14 21.82 -8.91
CA THR A 562 -6.53 21.67 -9.37
C THR A 562 -6.94 20.20 -9.39
N VAL A 563 -8.24 19.96 -9.23
CA VAL A 563 -8.83 18.62 -9.37
C VAL A 563 -9.57 18.55 -10.70
N GLU A 564 -9.45 17.45 -11.40
CA GLU A 564 -10.21 17.21 -12.63
C GLU A 564 -11.70 17.14 -12.33
N LYS A 565 -12.45 18.04 -12.97
CA LYS A 565 -13.90 18.22 -12.75
C LYS A 565 -14.62 18.66 -14.01
N TYR A 566 -15.93 18.43 -14.05
CA TYR A 566 -16.79 19.06 -15.04
C TYR A 566 -17.04 20.53 -14.69
N SER A 567 -16.96 21.39 -15.67
CA SER A 567 -17.25 22.81 -15.52
C SER A 567 -18.61 23.16 -16.11
N ASN A 568 -19.50 23.68 -15.28
CA ASN A 568 -20.80 24.19 -15.74
C ASN A 568 -20.71 25.54 -16.48
N THR A 569 -19.54 26.18 -16.43
CA THR A 569 -19.30 27.50 -17.05
C THR A 569 -18.04 27.43 -17.94
N PRO A 570 -18.07 26.63 -19.02
CA PRO A 570 -16.96 26.58 -19.95
C PRO A 570 -16.81 27.91 -20.71
N LEU A 571 -15.59 28.18 -21.16
CA LEU A 571 -15.34 29.28 -22.08
C LEU A 571 -15.95 28.95 -23.45
N GLU A 572 -16.89 29.74 -23.89
CA GLU A 572 -17.48 29.58 -25.21
C GLU A 572 -16.56 30.15 -26.30
N ILE A 573 -16.19 29.32 -27.26
CA ILE A 573 -15.38 29.69 -28.43
C ILE A 573 -16.10 29.23 -29.69
N ASN A 574 -16.24 30.13 -30.66
CA ASN A 574 -16.78 29.82 -31.98
C ASN A 574 -15.62 29.66 -32.97
N PHE A 575 -15.82 28.86 -34.01
CA PHE A 575 -14.85 28.72 -35.10
C PHE A 575 -14.42 30.08 -35.67
N LEU A 576 -15.30 31.07 -35.74
CA LEU A 576 -15.00 32.43 -36.21
C LEU A 576 -14.02 33.20 -35.28
N ASP A 577 -13.85 32.75 -34.05
CA ASP A 577 -12.88 33.32 -33.12
C ASP A 577 -11.48 32.74 -33.32
N THR A 578 -11.33 31.69 -34.13
CA THR A 578 -10.04 31.04 -34.43
C THR A 578 -9.42 31.62 -35.71
N TYR A 579 -8.10 31.43 -35.85
CA TYR A 579 -7.42 31.71 -37.10
C TYR A 579 -6.28 30.72 -37.32
N GLY A 580 -5.85 30.65 -38.61
CA GLY A 580 -4.92 29.62 -39.04
C GLY A 580 -5.61 28.28 -39.30
N ASP A 581 -4.84 27.22 -39.19
CA ASP A 581 -5.33 25.86 -39.44
C ASP A 581 -6.03 25.32 -38.19
N LEU A 582 -7.16 24.64 -38.43
CA LEU A 582 -7.86 23.88 -37.42
C LEU A 582 -7.62 22.41 -37.72
N GLU A 583 -6.88 21.73 -36.80
CA GLU A 583 -6.57 20.33 -36.94
C GLU A 583 -7.40 19.49 -35.95
N LEU A 584 -8.16 18.55 -36.53
CA LEU A 584 -8.89 17.55 -35.74
C LEU A 584 -8.21 16.19 -35.91
N SER A 585 -7.72 15.62 -34.85
CA SER A 585 -7.17 14.28 -34.83
C SER A 585 -7.99 13.35 -33.94
N ASP A 586 -8.00 12.06 -34.25
CA ASP A 586 -8.62 11.03 -33.43
C ASP A 586 -7.53 10.06 -32.92
N THR A 587 -7.63 9.65 -31.67
CA THR A 587 -6.67 8.69 -31.12
C THR A 587 -6.86 7.34 -31.79
N THR A 588 -5.78 6.56 -31.78
CA THR A 588 -5.83 5.20 -32.33
C THR A 588 -6.76 4.31 -31.50
N GLY A 589 -7.40 3.33 -32.14
CA GLY A 589 -8.28 2.38 -31.46
C GLY A 589 -7.59 1.57 -30.34
N ARG A 590 -6.25 1.67 -30.23
CA ARG A 590 -5.48 1.07 -29.13
C ARG A 590 -5.70 1.76 -27.80
N ASN A 591 -6.08 3.03 -27.81
CA ASN A 591 -6.32 3.83 -26.59
C ASN A 591 -7.79 3.77 -26.11
N LYS A 592 -8.64 2.97 -26.77
CA LYS A 592 -10.04 2.75 -26.35
C LYS A 592 -10.10 1.46 -25.54
N PHE A 593 -10.51 1.57 -24.30
CA PHE A 593 -10.60 0.45 -23.35
C PHE A 593 -12.05 0.11 -23.06
N ASN A 594 -12.32 -1.14 -22.69
CA ASN A 594 -13.62 -1.61 -22.20
C ASN A 594 -13.51 -2.31 -20.84
N SER A 595 -12.30 -2.51 -20.35
CA SER A 595 -12.02 -3.00 -19.01
C SER A 595 -10.81 -2.30 -18.41
N VAL A 596 -10.81 -2.13 -17.09
CA VAL A 596 -9.70 -1.61 -16.32
C VAL A 596 -9.39 -2.59 -15.21
N GLN A 597 -8.14 -3.00 -15.11
CA GLN A 597 -7.64 -3.71 -13.94
C GLN A 597 -6.94 -2.70 -13.03
N ALA A 598 -7.54 -2.43 -11.89
CA ALA A 598 -7.00 -1.55 -10.87
C ALA A 598 -6.36 -2.37 -9.76
N SER A 599 -5.10 -2.12 -9.47
CA SER A 599 -4.38 -2.70 -8.33
C SER A 599 -4.34 -1.70 -7.19
N ILE A 600 -4.87 -2.08 -6.03
CA ILE A 600 -4.87 -1.28 -4.80
C ILE A 600 -4.17 -2.04 -3.68
N ILE A 601 -3.77 -1.34 -2.64
CA ILE A 601 -3.33 -1.96 -1.39
C ILE A 601 -4.58 -2.14 -0.52
N ASP A 602 -4.99 -3.38 -0.28
CA ASP A 602 -6.25 -3.69 0.38
C ASP A 602 -6.04 -4.04 1.86
N PRO A 603 -6.49 -3.19 2.79
CA PRO A 603 -6.40 -3.48 4.22
C PRO A 603 -7.14 -4.75 4.62
N ALA A 604 -8.25 -5.10 3.95
CA ALA A 604 -9.02 -6.29 4.23
C ALA A 604 -8.26 -7.58 3.87
N LEU A 605 -7.29 -7.50 2.97
CA LEU A 605 -6.40 -8.59 2.59
C LEU A 605 -5.04 -8.51 3.29
N SER A 606 -5.01 -8.04 4.53
CA SER A 606 -3.77 -7.85 5.30
C SER A 606 -2.75 -6.95 4.59
N TRP A 607 -3.23 -5.88 3.95
CA TRP A 607 -2.43 -4.91 3.20
C TRP A 607 -1.69 -5.50 1.99
N LYS A 608 -2.20 -6.56 1.42
CA LYS A 608 -1.68 -7.14 0.17
C LYS A 608 -2.30 -6.42 -1.03
N THR A 609 -1.60 -6.49 -2.15
CA THR A 609 -2.12 -5.93 -3.40
C THR A 609 -3.34 -6.72 -3.86
N ASN A 610 -4.43 -6.01 -4.09
CA ASN A 610 -5.66 -6.54 -4.67
C ASN A 610 -5.82 -6.01 -6.09
N ALA A 611 -5.91 -6.88 -7.07
CA ALA A 611 -6.10 -6.53 -8.48
C ALA A 611 -7.56 -6.75 -8.89
N ILE A 612 -8.30 -5.66 -8.97
CA ILE A 612 -9.75 -5.66 -9.23
C ILE A 612 -9.98 -5.29 -10.70
N THR A 613 -10.79 -6.06 -11.41
CA THR A 613 -11.13 -5.78 -12.81
C THR A 613 -12.52 -5.18 -12.89
N PHE A 614 -12.61 -3.98 -13.44
CA PHE A 614 -13.85 -3.30 -13.80
C PHE A 614 -14.02 -3.37 -15.31
N TYR A 615 -15.22 -3.69 -15.78
CA TYR A 615 -15.52 -3.72 -17.21
C TYR A 615 -16.86 -3.08 -17.51
N ASN A 616 -17.01 -2.61 -18.74
CA ASN A 616 -18.24 -2.05 -19.26
C ASN A 616 -18.71 -2.91 -20.44
N SER A 617 -19.82 -3.64 -20.26
CA SER A 617 -20.38 -4.56 -21.26
C SER A 617 -20.77 -3.85 -22.55
N LYS A 618 -21.35 -2.64 -22.44
CA LYS A 618 -21.74 -1.83 -23.60
C LYS A 618 -20.54 -1.41 -24.45
N TYR A 619 -19.42 -1.04 -23.79
CA TYR A 619 -18.19 -0.76 -24.51
C TYR A 619 -17.59 -2.02 -25.13
N LYS A 620 -17.72 -3.17 -24.46
CA LYS A 620 -17.28 -4.45 -24.99
C LYS A 620 -18.06 -4.85 -26.25
N GLU A 621 -19.38 -4.65 -26.27
CA GLU A 621 -20.22 -4.86 -27.45
C GLU A 621 -19.81 -3.93 -28.60
N GLN A 622 -19.62 -2.63 -28.32
CA GLN A 622 -19.14 -1.65 -29.31
C GLN A 622 -17.79 -2.04 -29.91
N ASP A 623 -16.93 -2.66 -29.11
CA ASP A 623 -15.61 -3.16 -29.51
C ASP A 623 -15.67 -4.58 -30.12
N LYS A 624 -16.85 -5.05 -30.52
CA LYS A 624 -17.08 -6.37 -31.13
C LYS A 624 -16.65 -7.54 -30.23
N ASN A 625 -16.92 -7.40 -28.95
CA ASN A 625 -16.55 -8.36 -27.88
C ASN A 625 -15.04 -8.62 -27.74
N LEU A 626 -14.20 -7.73 -28.27
CA LEU A 626 -12.75 -7.78 -28.04
C LEU A 626 -12.42 -7.23 -26.67
N ASP A 627 -11.61 -7.93 -25.90
CA ASP A 627 -11.11 -7.40 -24.62
C ASP A 627 -10.02 -6.37 -24.86
N LYS A 628 -10.27 -5.15 -24.38
CA LYS A 628 -9.33 -4.02 -24.41
C LYS A 628 -9.11 -3.55 -22.98
N LYS A 629 -8.03 -4.03 -22.37
CA LYS A 629 -7.76 -3.85 -20.95
C LYS A 629 -6.73 -2.76 -20.70
N LEU A 630 -7.06 -1.84 -19.80
CA LEU A 630 -6.13 -0.89 -19.20
C LEU A 630 -5.70 -1.41 -17.83
N GLN A 631 -4.41 -1.33 -17.51
CA GLN A 631 -3.90 -1.63 -16.17
C GLN A 631 -3.55 -0.33 -15.45
N LEU A 632 -4.09 -0.16 -14.24
CA LEU A 632 -3.82 0.97 -13.37
C LEU A 632 -3.29 0.46 -12.02
N SER A 633 -2.31 1.13 -11.47
CA SER A 633 -1.77 0.83 -10.14
C SER A 633 -1.96 2.04 -9.23
N PHE A 634 -2.71 1.85 -8.17
CA PHE A 634 -3.04 2.89 -7.21
C PHE A 634 -2.36 2.62 -5.87
N ALA A 635 -1.10 3.02 -5.74
CA ALA A 635 -0.32 2.80 -4.51
C ALA A 635 -0.88 3.56 -3.28
N ASN A 636 -1.56 4.68 -3.52
CA ASN A 636 -2.09 5.56 -2.47
C ASN A 636 -3.60 5.41 -2.24
N ILE A 637 -4.23 4.47 -2.91
CA ILE A 637 -5.65 4.19 -2.77
C ILE A 637 -5.81 2.82 -2.12
N THR A 638 -6.45 2.81 -0.96
CA THR A 638 -6.75 1.60 -0.20
C THR A 638 -8.24 1.27 -0.20
N ASN A 639 -9.02 2.06 -0.94
CA ASN A 639 -10.47 2.00 -0.97
C ASN A 639 -10.95 1.54 -2.35
N TYR A 640 -11.71 0.46 -2.39
CA TYR A 640 -12.31 -0.08 -3.59
C TYR A 640 -13.15 0.93 -4.38
N TYR A 641 -13.97 1.73 -3.69
CA TYR A 641 -14.89 2.64 -4.37
C TYR A 641 -14.17 3.82 -5.01
N THR A 642 -13.11 4.30 -4.35
CA THR A 642 -12.23 5.29 -4.96
C THR A 642 -11.58 4.72 -6.22
N ALA A 643 -11.02 3.50 -6.15
CA ALA A 643 -10.44 2.83 -7.30
C ALA A 643 -11.46 2.60 -8.42
N ARG A 644 -12.68 2.19 -8.08
CA ARG A 644 -13.77 2.01 -9.04
C ARG A 644 -14.16 3.32 -9.71
N SER A 645 -14.30 4.40 -8.94
CA SER A 645 -14.63 5.72 -9.50
C SER A 645 -13.58 6.17 -10.51
N PHE A 646 -12.30 5.98 -10.22
CA PHE A 646 -11.23 6.29 -11.15
C PHE A 646 -11.21 5.34 -12.36
N ALA A 647 -11.42 4.05 -12.15
CA ALA A 647 -11.49 3.09 -13.24
C ALA A 647 -12.63 3.41 -14.22
N ASP A 648 -13.81 3.74 -13.71
CA ASP A 648 -14.96 4.16 -14.52
C ASP A 648 -14.66 5.45 -15.29
N ARG A 649 -14.05 6.42 -14.62
CA ARG A 649 -13.62 7.67 -15.25
C ARG A 649 -12.64 7.43 -16.41
N GLU A 650 -11.64 6.59 -16.21
CA GLU A 650 -10.67 6.26 -17.25
C GLU A 650 -11.29 5.47 -18.42
N LEU A 651 -12.24 4.58 -18.15
CA LEU A 651 -13.00 3.91 -19.20
C LEU A 651 -13.77 4.92 -20.05
N LYS A 652 -14.48 5.85 -19.42
CA LYS A 652 -15.25 6.90 -20.11
C LYS A 652 -14.34 7.85 -20.88
N LYS A 653 -13.24 8.33 -20.28
CA LYS A 653 -12.23 9.16 -20.95
C LYS A 653 -11.72 8.50 -22.23
N SER A 654 -11.47 7.18 -22.18
CA SER A 654 -10.96 6.46 -23.36
C SER A 654 -11.90 6.51 -24.57
N ARG A 655 -13.17 6.86 -24.38
CA ARG A 655 -14.17 7.01 -25.45
C ARG A 655 -14.18 8.40 -26.07
N TYR A 656 -13.64 9.40 -25.36
CA TYR A 656 -13.44 10.75 -25.86
C TYR A 656 -12.05 10.83 -26.51
N SER A 657 -11.98 10.48 -27.79
CA SER A 657 -10.73 10.23 -28.50
C SER A 657 -10.22 11.39 -29.34
N ARG A 658 -11.01 12.47 -29.47
CA ARG A 658 -10.68 13.55 -30.37
C ARG A 658 -9.85 14.62 -29.74
N THR A 659 -8.81 15.02 -30.45
CA THR A 659 -7.96 16.15 -30.09
C THR A 659 -8.17 17.24 -31.15
N LEU A 660 -8.33 18.47 -30.71
CA LEU A 660 -8.56 19.62 -31.55
C LEU A 660 -7.48 20.69 -31.31
N SER A 661 -6.76 21.08 -32.34
CA SER A 661 -5.69 22.10 -32.25
C SER A 661 -6.00 23.27 -33.18
N PHE A 662 -5.83 24.49 -32.71
CA PHE A 662 -6.00 25.74 -33.44
C PHE A 662 -5.33 26.92 -32.75
N SER A 663 -5.29 28.06 -33.41
CA SER A 663 -4.75 29.31 -32.87
C SER A 663 -5.88 30.28 -32.51
N LEU A 664 -5.67 30.99 -31.39
CA LEU A 664 -6.57 32.02 -30.87
C LEU A 664 -5.91 33.41 -30.85
N PRO A 665 -6.69 34.47 -30.95
CA PRO A 665 -6.19 35.83 -30.76
C PRO A 665 -5.97 36.14 -29.28
N TYR A 666 -5.20 37.19 -29.00
CA TYR A 666 -4.81 37.62 -27.67
C TYR A 666 -5.95 37.94 -26.69
N GLN A 667 -7.18 38.17 -27.18
CA GLN A 667 -8.32 38.32 -26.29
C GLN A 667 -8.54 37.10 -25.37
N PHE A 668 -7.95 35.94 -25.74
CA PHE A 668 -8.02 34.69 -25.01
C PHE A 668 -6.75 34.38 -24.19
N ILE A 669 -5.89 35.38 -23.97
CA ILE A 669 -4.59 35.21 -23.30
C ILE A 669 -4.67 34.64 -21.87
N GLY A 670 -5.86 34.58 -21.30
CA GLY A 670 -6.11 33.99 -20.00
C GLY A 670 -6.41 32.48 -20.01
N ILE A 671 -6.37 31.82 -21.19
CA ILE A 671 -6.60 30.37 -21.26
C ILE A 671 -5.41 29.64 -20.65
N GLU A 672 -5.71 28.61 -19.86
CA GLU A 672 -4.75 27.79 -19.12
C GLU A 672 -5.06 26.30 -19.34
N PRO A 673 -4.08 25.41 -19.16
CA PRO A 673 -4.36 23.96 -19.11
C PRO A 673 -5.40 23.63 -18.05
N ASN A 674 -6.24 22.64 -18.29
CA ASN A 674 -7.43 22.25 -17.54
C ASN A 674 -8.64 23.18 -17.64
N ASP A 675 -8.58 24.26 -18.41
CA ASP A 675 -9.77 25.05 -18.66
C ASP A 675 -10.77 24.29 -19.54
N ALA A 676 -12.05 24.43 -19.22
CA ALA A 676 -13.13 23.87 -20.02
C ALA A 676 -13.54 24.82 -21.14
N ILE A 677 -13.64 24.31 -22.35
CA ILE A 677 -14.06 25.03 -23.55
C ILE A 677 -15.31 24.40 -24.15
N ALA A 678 -16.30 25.23 -24.47
CA ALA A 678 -17.43 24.84 -25.27
C ALA A 678 -17.23 25.38 -26.70
N PHE A 679 -16.88 24.49 -27.60
CA PHE A 679 -16.53 24.85 -28.98
C PHE A 679 -17.71 24.65 -29.92
N THR A 680 -18.02 25.68 -30.73
CA THR A 680 -19.08 25.65 -31.72
C THR A 680 -18.49 25.69 -33.12
N TYR A 681 -18.88 24.70 -33.97
CA TYR A 681 -18.50 24.64 -35.35
C TYR A 681 -19.54 23.90 -36.21
N ASP A 682 -20.33 24.68 -36.97
CA ASP A 682 -21.48 24.15 -37.70
C ASP A 682 -21.09 23.12 -38.75
N ARG A 683 -19.91 23.23 -39.39
CA ARG A 683 -19.44 22.26 -40.39
C ARG A 683 -19.32 20.83 -39.84
N TYR A 684 -19.00 20.68 -38.54
CA TYR A 684 -18.95 19.40 -37.86
C TYR A 684 -20.24 19.08 -37.09
N GLY A 685 -21.24 19.95 -37.16
CA GLY A 685 -22.50 19.82 -36.40
C GLY A 685 -22.30 20.00 -34.90
N TRP A 686 -21.23 20.68 -34.49
CA TRP A 686 -20.92 20.91 -33.08
C TRP A 686 -21.56 22.21 -32.59
N ASN A 687 -22.44 22.07 -31.63
CA ASN A 687 -23.01 23.19 -30.86
C ASN A 687 -22.58 23.07 -29.42
N LYS A 688 -21.62 23.92 -28.99
CA LYS A 688 -21.07 23.94 -27.64
C LYS A 688 -20.51 22.58 -27.24
N LYS A 689 -19.75 21.94 -28.13
CA LYS A 689 -19.08 20.68 -27.82
C LYS A 689 -17.96 20.93 -26.83
N TYR A 690 -17.91 20.07 -25.77
CA TYR A 690 -16.99 20.25 -24.64
C TYR A 690 -15.62 19.68 -24.91
N PHE A 691 -14.61 20.46 -24.53
CA PHE A 691 -13.21 20.12 -24.57
C PHE A 691 -12.51 20.62 -23.29
N LEU A 692 -11.45 19.95 -22.87
CA LEU A 692 -10.47 20.43 -21.89
C LEU A 692 -9.22 20.90 -22.59
N VAL A 693 -8.64 21.98 -22.13
CA VAL A 693 -7.35 22.47 -22.61
C VAL A 693 -6.25 21.55 -22.11
N ASP A 694 -5.55 20.91 -23.02
CA ASP A 694 -4.43 20.02 -22.75
C ASP A 694 -3.09 20.76 -22.80
N GLU A 695 -2.89 21.57 -23.86
CA GLU A 695 -1.69 22.36 -24.06
C GLU A 695 -2.02 23.80 -24.47
N VAL A 696 -1.27 24.73 -23.92
CA VAL A 696 -1.30 26.14 -24.34
C VAL A 696 0.14 26.57 -24.68
N GLU A 697 0.32 27.07 -25.89
CA GLU A 697 1.56 27.68 -26.32
C GLU A 697 1.34 29.14 -26.68
N ASN A 698 1.90 30.03 -25.90
CA ASN A 698 1.84 31.46 -26.20
C ASN A 698 2.98 31.87 -27.15
N SER A 699 2.65 32.32 -28.36
CA SER A 699 3.63 32.85 -29.30
C SER A 699 3.71 34.38 -29.20
N ARG A 700 4.87 34.91 -29.55
CA ARG A 700 5.10 36.36 -29.57
C ARG A 700 4.39 37.08 -30.73
N GLU A 701 3.88 36.36 -31.71
CA GLU A 701 3.22 36.87 -32.89
C GLU A 701 1.73 37.24 -32.66
N GLY A 702 1.30 37.31 -31.43
CA GLY A 702 -0.11 37.61 -31.12
C GLY A 702 -1.02 36.40 -31.22
N LYS A 703 -0.45 35.20 -31.23
CA LYS A 703 -1.15 33.92 -31.34
C LYS A 703 -1.03 33.10 -30.07
N ILE A 704 -2.12 32.45 -29.72
CA ILE A 704 -2.18 31.47 -28.66
C ILE A 704 -2.55 30.15 -29.30
N ASN A 705 -1.62 29.23 -29.41
CA ASN A 705 -1.90 27.89 -29.90
C ASN A 705 -2.46 27.06 -28.75
N VAL A 706 -3.58 26.39 -28.99
CA VAL A 706 -4.23 25.55 -28.01
C VAL A 706 -4.43 24.16 -28.57
N THR A 707 -4.19 23.16 -27.74
CA THR A 707 -4.55 21.78 -28.01
C THR A 707 -5.58 21.35 -26.97
N LEU A 708 -6.70 20.87 -27.45
CA LEU A 708 -7.87 20.56 -26.67
C LEU A 708 -8.16 19.06 -26.76
N GLN A 709 -8.48 18.45 -25.62
CA GLN A 709 -8.94 17.07 -25.53
C GLN A 709 -10.45 17.03 -25.36
N GLU A 710 -11.14 16.26 -26.20
CA GLU A 710 -12.59 16.05 -26.07
C GLU A 710 -12.93 15.43 -24.70
N TYR A 711 -14.01 15.88 -24.05
CA TYR A 711 -14.55 15.27 -22.87
C TYR A 711 -16.06 15.53 -22.73
N GLY A 712 -16.71 14.85 -21.77
CA GLY A 712 -18.13 15.00 -21.50
C GLY A 712 -18.45 14.97 -20.01
N GLU A 713 -19.66 15.42 -19.68
CA GLU A 713 -20.18 15.43 -18.32
C GLU A 713 -20.24 14.02 -17.71
N ASP A 714 -20.58 13.03 -18.52
CA ASP A 714 -20.70 11.64 -18.12
C ASP A 714 -19.41 11.03 -17.56
N VAL A 715 -18.24 11.61 -17.88
CA VAL A 715 -16.95 11.21 -17.29
C VAL A 715 -16.95 11.40 -15.77
N PHE A 716 -17.66 12.42 -15.27
CA PHE A 716 -17.67 12.81 -13.85
C PHE A 716 -18.91 12.33 -13.10
N ILE A 717 -19.87 11.74 -13.79
CA ILE A 717 -21.05 11.13 -13.19
C ILE A 717 -20.71 9.69 -12.86
N ASN A 718 -20.81 9.29 -11.61
CA ASN A 718 -20.66 7.89 -11.23
C ASN A 718 -21.72 7.03 -11.92
N SER A 719 -21.27 5.92 -12.52
CA SER A 719 -22.11 5.11 -13.42
C SER A 719 -23.21 4.29 -12.75
N GLU A 720 -23.67 4.63 -11.57
CA GLU A 720 -24.86 3.99 -11.00
C GLU A 720 -26.11 4.15 -11.86
N GLN A 721 -26.15 5.16 -12.73
CA GLN A 721 -27.26 5.40 -13.64
C GLN A 721 -27.07 4.83 -15.05
N VAL A 722 -25.88 4.35 -15.38
CA VAL A 722 -25.57 3.82 -16.71
C VAL A 722 -25.40 2.31 -16.61
N ASP A 723 -26.53 1.64 -16.83
CA ASP A 723 -26.59 0.26 -17.23
C ASP A 723 -26.39 -0.81 -16.13
N ASN A 724 -27.53 -1.21 -15.53
CA ASN A 724 -27.66 -2.46 -14.78
C ASN A 724 -27.51 -3.72 -15.68
N SER A 725 -27.17 -3.57 -16.95
CA SER A 725 -26.98 -4.67 -17.88
C SER A 725 -25.49 -4.98 -18.03
N GLY A 726 -24.91 -5.67 -17.06
CA GLY A 726 -23.66 -6.35 -17.18
C GLY A 726 -22.43 -5.74 -16.54
N ASN A 727 -22.54 -4.66 -15.79
CA ASN A 727 -21.54 -4.35 -14.80
C ASN A 727 -21.91 -5.12 -13.52
N ASP A 728 -21.02 -5.94 -13.01
CA ASP A 728 -21.13 -6.45 -11.66
C ASP A 728 -20.97 -5.24 -10.71
N ILE A 729 -22.05 -4.47 -10.56
CA ILE A 729 -22.18 -3.53 -9.47
C ILE A 729 -22.14 -4.42 -8.22
N PRO A 730 -21.19 -4.21 -7.31
CA PRO A 730 -21.23 -4.92 -6.05
C PRO A 730 -22.63 -4.76 -5.48
N ASP A 731 -23.31 -5.87 -5.23
CA ASP A 731 -24.61 -5.84 -4.58
C ASP A 731 -24.44 -5.13 -3.24
N ILE A 732 -24.83 -3.84 -3.21
CA ILE A 732 -24.82 -3.02 -2.00
C ILE A 732 -26.04 -3.29 -1.12
N SER A 733 -26.81 -4.35 -1.42
CA SER A 733 -27.81 -4.82 -0.47
C SER A 733 -27.14 -5.06 0.87
N ASN A 734 -27.80 -4.66 1.95
CA ASN A 734 -27.26 -4.75 3.32
C ASN A 734 -26.99 -6.19 3.78
N ASN A 735 -27.29 -7.19 2.97
CA ASN A 735 -27.15 -8.60 3.30
C ASN A 735 -26.19 -9.29 2.34
N VAL A 736 -25.03 -9.70 2.84
CA VAL A 736 -24.18 -10.65 2.14
C VAL A 736 -24.80 -12.02 2.26
N LEU A 737 -25.08 -12.67 1.14
CA LEU A 737 -25.62 -14.03 1.12
C LEU A 737 -24.53 -15.02 1.57
N PRO A 738 -24.90 -16.09 2.30
CA PRO A 738 -23.95 -17.08 2.73
C PRO A 738 -23.42 -17.90 1.54
N PRO A 739 -22.25 -18.54 1.68
CA PRO A 739 -21.79 -19.55 0.74
C PRO A 739 -22.78 -20.72 0.70
N ARG A 740 -22.84 -21.41 -0.43
CA ARG A 740 -23.81 -22.46 -0.68
C ARG A 740 -23.14 -23.83 -0.66
N ASP A 741 -23.90 -24.85 -0.29
CA ASP A 741 -23.52 -26.27 -0.38
C ASP A 741 -22.16 -26.56 0.28
N PHE A 742 -21.98 -26.11 1.53
CA PHE A 742 -20.78 -26.32 2.32
C PHE A 742 -20.66 -27.78 2.73
N LYS A 743 -19.56 -28.44 2.31
CA LYS A 743 -19.34 -29.86 2.49
C LYS A 743 -17.92 -30.15 2.93
N TYR A 744 -17.76 -31.26 3.61
CA TYR A 744 -16.48 -31.86 3.89
C TYR A 744 -16.33 -33.18 3.11
N THR A 745 -15.20 -33.37 2.53
CA THR A 745 -14.80 -34.63 1.89
C THR A 745 -13.55 -35.12 2.59
N PRO A 746 -13.64 -36.24 3.34
CA PRO A 746 -12.47 -36.82 3.97
C PRO A 746 -11.45 -37.22 2.91
N THR A 747 -10.18 -37.09 3.21
CA THR A 747 -9.13 -37.57 2.30
C THR A 747 -9.26 -39.09 2.19
N PRO A 748 -9.46 -39.65 0.99
CA PRO A 748 -9.35 -41.08 0.83
C PRO A 748 -7.91 -41.46 1.18
N GLY A 749 -7.72 -42.36 2.12
CA GLY A 749 -6.40 -42.88 2.39
C GLY A 749 -5.76 -43.37 1.10
N GLY A 750 -4.47 -43.07 0.88
CA GLY A 750 -3.74 -43.76 -0.14
C GLY A 750 -3.06 -43.00 -1.25
N LEU A 751 -3.00 -41.71 -1.17
CA LEU A 751 -2.08 -40.98 -2.02
C LEU A 751 -0.78 -40.75 -1.28
N VAL A 752 0.34 -41.25 -1.83
CA VAL A 752 1.69 -40.93 -1.35
C VAL A 752 1.77 -39.38 -1.28
N GLY A 753 1.97 -38.82 -0.09
CA GLY A 753 1.97 -37.37 0.15
C GLY A 753 0.71 -36.81 0.82
N SER A 754 -0.34 -37.58 1.04
CA SER A 754 -1.55 -37.15 1.78
C SER A 754 -1.48 -37.41 3.29
N ILE A 755 -0.36 -37.91 3.78
CA ILE A 755 -0.12 -38.09 5.21
C ILE A 755 -0.12 -36.69 5.86
N GLY A 756 -1.05 -36.51 6.81
CA GLY A 756 -1.25 -35.21 7.47
C GLY A 756 -2.47 -34.42 6.96
N LYS A 757 -3.13 -34.86 5.89
CA LYS A 757 -4.32 -34.23 5.36
C LYS A 757 -5.58 -34.92 5.88
N ASN A 758 -6.39 -34.24 6.68
CA ASN A 758 -7.67 -34.79 7.19
C ASN A 758 -8.72 -34.88 6.08
N GLY A 759 -8.81 -33.86 5.23
CA GLY A 759 -9.79 -33.79 4.16
C GLY A 759 -9.84 -32.41 3.51
N GLU A 760 -10.93 -32.17 2.80
CA GLU A 760 -11.18 -30.92 2.09
C GLU A 760 -12.56 -30.38 2.45
N LEU A 761 -12.62 -29.11 2.82
CA LEU A 761 -13.84 -28.34 2.86
C LEU A 761 -14.11 -27.78 1.47
N SER A 762 -15.33 -27.85 0.99
CA SER A 762 -15.70 -27.29 -0.31
C SER A 762 -17.06 -26.64 -0.27
N TRP A 763 -17.24 -25.56 -1.03
CA TRP A 763 -18.49 -24.81 -1.11
C TRP A 763 -18.67 -24.18 -2.48
N LEU A 764 -19.90 -23.82 -2.81
CA LEU A 764 -20.18 -22.96 -3.94
C LEU A 764 -20.14 -21.49 -3.49
N PRO A 765 -19.63 -20.59 -4.32
CA PRO A 765 -19.58 -19.17 -4.01
C PRO A 765 -20.93 -18.60 -3.59
N SER A 766 -20.87 -17.56 -2.76
CA SER A 766 -22.02 -16.71 -2.48
C SER A 766 -22.59 -16.14 -3.78
N LEU A 767 -23.89 -15.90 -3.83
CA LEU A 767 -24.53 -15.20 -4.94
C LEU A 767 -24.35 -13.66 -4.86
N THR A 768 -23.70 -13.17 -3.82
CA THR A 768 -23.37 -11.77 -3.68
C THR A 768 -22.09 -11.45 -4.48
N ASN A 769 -22.20 -10.56 -5.44
CA ASN A 769 -21.15 -10.33 -6.45
C ASN A 769 -19.86 -9.66 -5.94
N ASN A 770 -19.86 -9.12 -4.72
CA ASN A 770 -18.75 -8.38 -4.14
C ASN A 770 -18.04 -9.11 -3.00
N VAL A 771 -18.20 -10.42 -2.91
CA VAL A 771 -17.47 -11.24 -1.95
C VAL A 771 -16.00 -11.29 -2.35
N VAL A 772 -15.13 -11.00 -1.41
CA VAL A 772 -13.68 -10.96 -1.61
C VAL A 772 -13.02 -12.23 -1.08
N TYR A 773 -13.50 -12.72 0.06
CA TYR A 773 -12.96 -13.93 0.66
C TYR A 773 -14.02 -14.64 1.54
N TYR A 774 -13.71 -15.88 1.89
CA TYR A 774 -14.45 -16.67 2.86
C TYR A 774 -13.61 -16.85 4.12
N SER A 775 -14.24 -16.62 5.26
CA SER A 775 -13.65 -16.89 6.58
C SER A 775 -14.24 -18.17 7.13
N ILE A 776 -13.39 -19.16 7.38
CA ILE A 776 -13.80 -20.45 7.94
C ILE A 776 -13.22 -20.58 9.35
N VAL A 777 -14.07 -20.62 10.34
CA VAL A 777 -13.70 -20.78 11.73
C VAL A 777 -13.87 -22.26 12.11
N HIS A 778 -12.91 -22.79 12.85
CA HIS A 778 -12.90 -24.15 13.34
C HIS A 778 -12.93 -24.18 14.86
N SER A 779 -13.74 -25.07 15.46
CA SER A 779 -14.00 -25.14 16.91
C SER A 779 -12.80 -25.55 17.79
N GLY A 780 -11.67 -25.80 17.25
CA GLY A 780 -10.44 -26.16 17.98
C GLY A 780 -9.23 -25.35 17.54
N HIS A 781 -9.41 -24.49 16.55
CA HIS A 781 -8.30 -23.76 15.91
C HIS A 781 -8.36 -22.28 16.27
N ALA A 782 -7.19 -21.68 16.54
CA ALA A 782 -7.11 -20.30 16.97
C ALA A 782 -7.35 -19.29 15.83
N GLU A 783 -7.11 -19.70 14.59
CA GLU A 783 -7.14 -18.84 13.41
C GLU A 783 -8.16 -19.32 12.39
N PRO A 784 -8.91 -18.40 11.76
CA PRO A 784 -9.77 -18.76 10.66
C PRO A 784 -8.94 -19.06 9.41
N TYR A 785 -9.38 -20.02 8.61
CA TYR A 785 -8.89 -20.13 7.23
C TYR A 785 -9.49 -18.98 6.42
N ILE A 786 -8.63 -18.23 5.74
CA ILE A 786 -9.03 -17.13 4.85
C ILE A 786 -8.82 -17.59 3.41
N VAL A 787 -9.90 -17.79 2.69
CA VAL A 787 -9.87 -18.25 1.31
C VAL A 787 -10.36 -17.14 0.39
N GLN A 788 -9.48 -16.61 -0.45
CA GLN A 788 -9.83 -15.55 -1.39
C GLN A 788 -10.79 -16.06 -2.47
N GLN A 789 -11.75 -15.23 -2.83
CA GLN A 789 -12.61 -15.50 -3.98
C GLN A 789 -11.83 -15.26 -5.26
N LEU A 790 -11.24 -16.32 -5.82
CA LEU A 790 -10.49 -16.25 -7.08
C LEU A 790 -11.39 -16.50 -8.29
N GLU A 791 -12.53 -17.18 -8.09
CA GLU A 791 -13.44 -17.57 -9.15
C GLU A 791 -14.70 -16.70 -9.16
N THR A 792 -15.05 -16.22 -10.33
CA THR A 792 -16.27 -15.46 -10.56
C THR A 792 -17.45 -16.33 -10.97
N ASN A 793 -17.20 -17.61 -11.33
CA ASN A 793 -18.26 -18.55 -11.70
C ASN A 793 -18.99 -19.06 -10.46
N PRO A 794 -20.28 -18.70 -10.25
CA PRO A 794 -21.03 -19.09 -9.07
C PRO A 794 -21.32 -20.59 -8.97
N ASN A 795 -21.01 -21.36 -10.00
CA ASN A 795 -21.22 -22.81 -10.05
C ASN A 795 -19.93 -23.62 -9.90
N GLU A 796 -18.81 -22.96 -9.73
CA GLU A 796 -17.52 -23.62 -9.49
C GLU A 796 -17.24 -23.68 -7.99
N ARG A 797 -16.80 -24.86 -7.51
CA ARG A 797 -16.58 -25.07 -6.08
C ARG A 797 -15.22 -24.53 -5.66
N MET A 798 -15.23 -23.82 -4.56
CA MET A 798 -14.01 -23.45 -3.83
C MET A 798 -13.63 -24.56 -2.86
N ILE A 799 -12.35 -24.72 -2.61
CA ILE A 799 -11.81 -25.82 -1.79
C ILE A 799 -10.80 -25.24 -0.80
N GLN A 800 -10.85 -25.76 0.43
CA GLN A 800 -9.86 -25.53 1.47
C GLN A 800 -9.41 -26.86 2.06
N GLU A 801 -8.14 -27.16 1.98
CA GLU A 801 -7.56 -28.36 2.59
C GLU A 801 -7.47 -28.20 4.13
N ILE A 802 -7.78 -29.29 4.83
CA ILE A 802 -7.62 -29.38 6.29
C ILE A 802 -6.45 -30.33 6.55
N ILE A 803 -5.44 -29.81 7.25
CA ILE A 803 -4.16 -30.50 7.46
C ILE A 803 -3.80 -30.43 8.94
N GLY A 804 -3.37 -31.55 9.51
CA GLY A 804 -2.80 -31.65 10.86
C GLY A 804 -3.80 -31.51 12.01
N GLU A 805 -5.11 -31.53 11.72
CA GLU A 805 -6.10 -31.43 12.77
C GLU A 805 -6.28 -32.74 13.53
N PRO A 806 -6.49 -32.69 14.85
CA PRO A 806 -6.74 -33.88 15.65
C PRO A 806 -8.06 -34.57 15.26
N ALA A 807 -8.09 -35.88 15.34
CA ALA A 807 -9.34 -36.63 15.13
C ALA A 807 -10.39 -36.29 16.20
N GLY A 808 -11.63 -36.21 15.80
CA GLY A 808 -12.76 -35.96 16.70
C GLY A 808 -13.81 -35.04 16.07
N LEU A 809 -14.79 -34.68 16.90
CA LEU A 809 -15.86 -33.79 16.48
C LEU A 809 -15.33 -32.37 16.23
N ALA A 810 -15.45 -31.91 15.00
CA ALA A 810 -15.10 -30.56 14.59
C ALA A 810 -16.33 -29.81 14.06
N ILE A 811 -16.41 -28.55 14.43
CA ILE A 811 -17.48 -27.67 13.94
C ILE A 811 -16.79 -26.57 13.10
N PHE A 812 -17.12 -26.52 11.82
CA PHE A 812 -16.68 -25.49 10.90
C PHE A 812 -17.81 -24.49 10.65
N GLU A 813 -17.50 -23.22 10.72
CA GLU A 813 -18.40 -22.13 10.40
C GLU A 813 -17.80 -21.30 9.28
N ILE A 814 -18.44 -21.28 8.11
CA ILE A 814 -18.01 -20.48 6.96
C ILE A 814 -18.90 -19.26 6.77
N ARG A 815 -18.28 -18.12 6.47
CA ARG A 815 -18.94 -16.87 6.12
C ARG A 815 -18.33 -16.29 4.87
N ALA A 816 -19.16 -15.78 3.97
CA ALA A 816 -18.73 -14.92 2.89
C ALA A 816 -18.48 -13.51 3.44
N VAL A 817 -17.41 -12.89 3.01
CA VAL A 817 -17.04 -11.54 3.41
C VAL A 817 -16.90 -10.69 2.16
N ASP A 818 -17.67 -9.63 2.09
CA ASP A 818 -17.65 -8.72 0.97
C ASP A 818 -16.51 -7.70 1.09
N ILE A 819 -16.32 -6.92 0.04
CA ILE A 819 -15.30 -5.90 -0.06
C ILE A 819 -15.41 -4.79 1.00
N ASN A 820 -16.60 -4.64 1.58
CA ASN A 820 -16.81 -3.69 2.68
C ASN A 820 -16.59 -4.34 4.04
N GLY A 821 -16.18 -5.62 4.05
CA GLY A 821 -16.00 -6.37 5.26
C GLY A 821 -17.30 -6.84 5.92
N ARG A 822 -18.44 -6.70 5.26
CA ARG A 822 -19.70 -7.25 5.78
C ARG A 822 -19.67 -8.76 5.63
N ARG A 823 -20.21 -9.43 6.62
CA ARG A 823 -20.23 -10.89 6.70
C ARG A 823 -21.63 -11.42 6.46
N SER A 824 -21.69 -12.55 5.78
CA SER A 824 -22.92 -13.31 5.68
C SER A 824 -23.31 -13.92 7.04
N SER A 825 -24.54 -14.39 7.15
CA SER A 825 -24.88 -15.38 8.16
C SER A 825 -23.96 -16.60 8.01
N PRO A 826 -23.64 -17.30 9.13
CA PRO A 826 -22.77 -18.45 9.09
C PRO A 826 -23.47 -19.65 8.43
N VAL A 827 -22.70 -20.45 7.73
CA VAL A 827 -23.08 -21.82 7.38
C VAL A 827 -22.20 -22.75 8.21
N THR A 828 -22.86 -23.54 9.06
CA THR A 828 -22.16 -24.40 10.01
C THR A 828 -22.18 -25.84 9.51
N LEU A 829 -21.05 -26.51 9.63
CA LEU A 829 -20.86 -27.92 9.31
C LEU A 829 -20.23 -28.61 10.52
N SER A 830 -20.96 -29.60 11.08
CA SER A 830 -20.49 -30.42 12.19
C SER A 830 -20.11 -31.79 11.64
N ILE A 831 -18.86 -32.15 11.77
CA ILE A 831 -18.29 -33.37 11.21
C ILE A 831 -17.37 -34.05 12.21
N GLU A 832 -17.16 -35.32 12.03
CA GLU A 832 -16.11 -36.06 12.72
C GLU A 832 -14.87 -36.07 11.81
N LEU A 833 -13.81 -35.40 12.25
CA LEU A 833 -12.54 -35.43 11.55
C LEU A 833 -11.85 -36.76 11.79
N ASN A 834 -11.39 -37.36 10.73
CA ASN A 834 -10.51 -38.51 10.80
C ASN A 834 -9.10 -38.06 11.22
N SER A 835 -8.31 -39.00 11.74
CA SER A 835 -6.90 -38.71 12.04
C SER A 835 -6.19 -38.15 10.80
N ALA A 836 -5.34 -37.17 11.01
CA ALA A 836 -4.49 -36.62 9.97
C ALA A 836 -3.53 -37.66 9.34
N LYS A 837 -3.37 -38.79 9.98
CA LYS A 837 -2.62 -39.94 9.52
C LYS A 837 -3.60 -41.01 9.00
N ASN A 838 -4.41 -40.70 8.02
CA ASN A 838 -5.32 -41.64 7.40
C ASN A 838 -4.55 -42.62 6.52
N LEU A 839 -4.85 -43.91 6.70
CA LEU A 839 -4.34 -44.97 5.84
C LEU A 839 -5.28 -45.20 4.65
N SER A 840 -4.73 -45.73 3.58
CA SER A 840 -5.50 -46.14 2.39
C SER A 840 -6.60 -47.13 2.76
N VAL A 841 -7.70 -47.07 2.05
CA VAL A 841 -8.69 -48.13 2.06
C VAL A 841 -8.09 -49.39 1.46
N VAL A 842 -8.29 -50.52 2.13
CA VAL A 842 -7.78 -51.79 1.64
C VAL A 842 -8.39 -52.11 0.27
N SER A 843 -7.56 -52.24 -0.73
CA SER A 843 -8.00 -52.52 -2.09
C SER A 843 -8.07 -54.02 -2.37
N ASN A 844 -8.86 -54.33 -3.39
CA ASN A 844 -8.98 -55.73 -3.91
C ASN A 844 -9.29 -56.77 -2.84
N PHE A 845 -10.08 -56.39 -1.81
CA PHE A 845 -10.55 -57.31 -0.78
C PHE A 845 -11.57 -58.29 -1.39
N ARG A 846 -11.27 -59.59 -1.37
CA ARG A 846 -12.04 -60.61 -2.09
C ARG A 846 -11.95 -61.97 -1.46
N VAL A 847 -12.95 -62.82 -1.75
CA VAL A 847 -12.91 -64.27 -1.54
C VAL A 847 -12.12 -64.86 -2.74
N THR A 848 -11.16 -65.72 -2.45
CA THR A 848 -10.30 -66.32 -3.47
C THR A 848 -10.72 -67.73 -3.93
N ASN A 849 -11.50 -68.45 -3.12
CA ASN A 849 -11.96 -69.77 -3.44
C ASN A 849 -13.45 -69.74 -3.84
N THR A 850 -13.80 -68.89 -4.79
CA THR A 850 -15.13 -68.77 -5.36
C THR A 850 -15.40 -69.76 -6.46
N ALA A 851 -16.68 -70.10 -6.73
CA ALA A 851 -17.05 -70.79 -7.96
C ALA A 851 -16.81 -69.87 -9.16
N SER A 852 -16.49 -70.43 -10.32
CA SER A 852 -16.18 -69.70 -11.53
C SER A 852 -17.27 -68.63 -11.82
N GLY A 853 -16.91 -67.34 -11.64
CA GLY A 853 -17.75 -66.21 -11.99
C GLY A 853 -18.65 -65.69 -10.94
N ASP A 854 -18.76 -66.27 -9.74
CA ASP A 854 -19.59 -65.78 -8.63
C ASP A 854 -18.73 -65.37 -7.44
N VAL A 855 -18.73 -64.09 -7.13
CA VAL A 855 -17.97 -63.50 -6.01
C VAL A 855 -18.68 -63.64 -4.66
N THR A 856 -19.92 -64.12 -4.63
CA THR A 856 -20.79 -64.25 -3.46
C THR A 856 -20.84 -65.64 -2.87
N GLU A 857 -20.32 -66.65 -3.58
CA GLU A 857 -20.29 -68.04 -3.13
C GLU A 857 -18.89 -68.62 -3.09
N PHE A 858 -18.44 -69.15 -1.97
CA PHE A 858 -17.17 -69.86 -1.83
C PHE A 858 -17.30 -71.37 -1.95
N VAL A 859 -16.23 -72.00 -2.39
CA VAL A 859 -16.17 -73.45 -2.64
C VAL A 859 -15.23 -74.08 -1.59
N GLY A 860 -15.71 -75.07 -0.90
CA GLY A 860 -14.96 -75.80 0.09
C GLY A 860 -15.41 -75.54 1.53
N PRO A 861 -14.72 -76.13 2.54
CA PRO A 861 -15.14 -76.03 3.93
C PRO A 861 -14.79 -74.69 4.56
N ASP A 862 -13.73 -74.04 4.03
CA ASP A 862 -13.17 -72.83 4.61
C ASP A 862 -13.37 -71.65 3.63
N VAL A 863 -13.46 -70.41 4.13
CA VAL A 863 -13.47 -69.18 3.32
C VAL A 863 -12.09 -68.64 3.27
N LYS A 864 -11.54 -68.45 2.05
CA LYS A 864 -10.21 -67.85 1.85
C LYS A 864 -10.34 -66.43 1.37
N LEU A 865 -9.77 -65.49 2.14
CA LEU A 865 -9.79 -64.07 1.89
C LEU A 865 -8.41 -63.59 1.44
N ALA A 866 -8.38 -62.58 0.57
CA ALA A 866 -7.14 -61.92 0.14
C ALA A 866 -7.42 -60.45 -0.13
N TRP A 867 -6.42 -59.63 0.04
CA TRP A 867 -6.43 -58.21 -0.23
C TRP A 867 -5.06 -57.73 -0.70
N ASP A 868 -4.98 -56.55 -1.22
CA ASP A 868 -3.71 -55.94 -1.61
C ASP A 868 -3.09 -55.16 -0.47
N ARG A 869 -1.79 -55.12 -0.44
CA ARG A 869 -0.97 -54.26 0.45
C ARG A 869 -1.31 -52.80 0.21
N ILE A 870 -1.42 -52.03 1.27
CA ILE A 870 -1.61 -50.57 1.16
C ILE A 870 -0.25 -49.88 0.93
N PRO A 871 -0.20 -48.72 0.19
CA PRO A 871 1.03 -48.01 -0.10
C PRO A 871 1.79 -47.51 1.13
N GLU A 872 1.07 -47.18 2.18
CA GLU A 872 1.65 -46.60 3.42
C GLU A 872 2.56 -47.59 4.17
N GLU A 873 2.49 -48.88 3.93
CA GLU A 873 3.39 -49.88 4.51
C GLU A 873 4.87 -49.70 4.05
N ASP A 874 5.10 -48.95 3.01
CA ASP A 874 6.44 -48.58 2.57
C ASP A 874 7.04 -47.44 3.44
N ILE A 875 6.21 -46.78 4.23
CA ILE A 875 6.59 -45.57 4.99
C ILE A 875 6.40 -45.78 6.50
N ILE A 876 5.40 -46.59 6.89
CA ILE A 876 5.00 -46.81 8.29
C ILE A 876 5.33 -48.28 8.64
N GLU A 877 6.23 -48.46 9.60
CA GLU A 877 6.78 -49.80 9.95
C GLU A 877 5.77 -50.72 10.69
N SER A 878 4.70 -50.17 11.29
CA SER A 878 3.78 -50.93 12.14
C SER A 878 2.32 -50.84 11.69
N ILE A 879 2.05 -51.23 10.44
CA ILE A 879 0.70 -51.37 9.93
C ILE A 879 0.21 -52.80 10.11
N PHE A 880 -1.02 -52.95 10.59
CA PHE A 880 -1.75 -54.19 10.71
C PHE A 880 -3.15 -54.06 10.11
N TYR A 881 -3.76 -55.20 9.80
CA TYR A 881 -5.10 -55.23 9.27
C TYR A 881 -6.07 -55.80 10.30
N THR A 882 -7.17 -55.10 10.58
CA THR A 882 -8.27 -55.60 11.41
C THR A 882 -9.34 -56.13 10.47
N LEU A 883 -9.54 -57.47 10.52
CA LEU A 883 -10.58 -58.15 9.79
C LEU A 883 -11.73 -58.55 10.74
N GLU A 884 -12.92 -58.05 10.42
CA GLU A 884 -14.12 -58.46 11.12
C GLU A 884 -14.99 -59.41 10.26
N ILE A 885 -15.46 -60.47 10.90
CA ILE A 885 -16.35 -61.44 10.33
C ILE A 885 -17.70 -61.33 11.02
N ARG A 886 -18.75 -61.17 10.25
CA ARG A 886 -20.12 -60.92 10.75
C ARG A 886 -21.12 -61.90 10.16
N ASP A 887 -22.22 -62.15 10.89
CA ASP A 887 -23.32 -63.02 10.43
C ASP A 887 -24.33 -62.22 9.57
N SER A 888 -25.40 -62.91 9.15
CA SER A 888 -26.48 -62.34 8.35
C SER A 888 -27.32 -61.28 9.10
N GLN A 889 -27.15 -61.14 10.39
CA GLN A 889 -27.79 -60.11 11.24
C GLN A 889 -26.81 -58.98 11.58
N ASN A 890 -25.66 -58.94 10.92
CA ASN A 890 -24.59 -57.96 11.13
C ASN A 890 -23.94 -58.03 12.54
N ARG A 891 -24.15 -59.14 13.28
CA ARG A 891 -23.47 -59.34 14.56
C ARG A 891 -22.03 -59.77 14.31
N MET A 892 -21.08 -59.16 15.04
CA MET A 892 -19.65 -59.51 14.94
C MET A 892 -19.42 -60.92 15.49
N LEU A 893 -18.96 -61.81 14.67
CA LEU A 893 -18.65 -63.20 15.05
C LEU A 893 -17.21 -63.30 15.53
N ARG A 894 -16.29 -62.60 14.83
CA ARG A 894 -14.87 -62.63 15.10
C ARG A 894 -14.20 -61.35 14.62
N SER A 895 -13.22 -60.85 15.36
CA SER A 895 -12.28 -59.80 14.95
C SER A 895 -10.85 -60.36 15.02
N VAL A 896 -10.10 -60.13 13.99
CA VAL A 896 -8.73 -60.68 13.87
C VAL A 896 -7.79 -59.58 13.50
N ARG A 897 -6.68 -59.45 14.24
CA ARG A 897 -5.56 -58.59 13.88
C ARG A 897 -4.55 -59.40 13.03
N ILE A 898 -4.20 -58.92 11.86
CA ILE A 898 -3.35 -59.61 10.88
C ILE A 898 -2.16 -58.70 10.60
N GLU A 899 -0.93 -59.20 10.84
CA GLU A 899 0.30 -58.47 10.62
C GLU A 899 1.13 -59.18 9.53
N ASN A 900 1.70 -58.40 8.63
CA ASN A 900 2.59 -58.89 7.58
C ASN A 900 2.02 -60.05 6.69
N GLN A 901 0.70 -60.11 6.56
CA GLN A 901 -0.02 -61.07 5.74
C GLN A 901 -1.17 -60.38 5.01
N TYR A 902 -1.41 -60.78 3.78
CA TYR A 902 -2.48 -60.21 2.89
C TYR A 902 -3.54 -61.24 2.55
N THR A 903 -3.54 -62.36 3.31
CA THR A 903 -4.55 -63.42 3.18
C THR A 903 -4.97 -63.90 4.54
N TYR A 904 -6.21 -64.41 4.62
CA TYR A 904 -6.74 -65.04 5.83
C TYR A 904 -7.68 -66.15 5.49
N ASP A 905 -7.51 -67.31 6.15
CA ASP A 905 -8.38 -68.48 6.01
C ASP A 905 -9.34 -68.57 7.20
N TYR A 906 -10.64 -68.28 6.95
CA TYR A 906 -11.67 -68.51 7.94
C TYR A 906 -12.10 -69.98 7.90
N LEU A 907 -11.55 -70.78 8.78
CA LEU A 907 -11.71 -72.20 8.78
C LEU A 907 -13.14 -72.61 9.22
N LEU A 908 -13.63 -73.77 8.73
CA LEU A 908 -14.87 -74.35 9.15
C LEU A 908 -14.93 -74.57 10.68
N THR A 909 -13.83 -74.93 11.28
CA THR A 909 -13.72 -75.03 12.74
C THR A 909 -13.96 -73.71 13.46
N TYR A 910 -13.51 -72.60 12.92
CA TYR A 910 -13.80 -71.28 13.45
C TYR A 910 -15.26 -70.92 13.31
N ASN A 911 -15.85 -71.18 12.14
CA ASN A 911 -17.26 -70.96 11.89
C ASN A 911 -18.16 -71.73 12.84
N LYS A 912 -17.85 -73.01 13.09
CA LYS A 912 -18.55 -73.81 14.09
C LYS A 912 -18.41 -73.25 15.50
N ALA A 913 -17.24 -72.86 15.92
CA ALA A 913 -17.01 -72.27 17.23
C ALA A 913 -17.74 -70.96 17.42
N ASP A 914 -17.67 -70.07 16.40
CA ASP A 914 -18.36 -68.77 16.41
C ASP A 914 -19.90 -68.94 16.41
N PHE A 915 -20.42 -69.93 15.62
CA PHE A 915 -21.85 -70.26 15.66
C PHE A 915 -22.26 -70.68 17.07
N ALA A 916 -21.54 -71.61 17.68
CA ALA A 916 -21.84 -72.14 19.03
C ALA A 916 -21.79 -71.01 20.09
N LEU A 917 -20.81 -70.14 19.99
CA LEU A 917 -20.62 -68.97 20.90
C LEU A 917 -21.80 -68.01 20.87
N HIS A 918 -22.33 -67.73 19.70
CA HIS A 918 -23.42 -66.78 19.50
C HIS A 918 -24.84 -67.40 19.55
N ASN A 919 -24.94 -68.72 19.66
CA ASN A 919 -26.21 -69.47 19.72
C ASN A 919 -26.29 -70.44 20.90
N SER A 920 -25.81 -69.97 22.08
CA SER A 920 -25.92 -70.71 23.36
C SER A 920 -25.41 -72.15 23.31
N GLY A 921 -24.29 -72.40 22.60
CA GLY A 921 -23.69 -73.76 22.53
C GLY A 921 -24.29 -74.70 21.50
N ALA A 922 -25.22 -74.21 20.67
CA ALA A 922 -25.84 -75.04 19.63
C ALA A 922 -24.80 -75.43 18.53
N LEU A 923 -24.92 -76.68 18.06
CA LEU A 923 -24.07 -77.15 16.92
C LEU A 923 -24.65 -76.69 15.59
N GLY A 924 -23.83 -75.97 14.79
CA GLY A 924 -24.22 -75.41 13.51
C GLY A 924 -23.10 -74.63 12.84
N ILE A 925 -23.42 -74.01 11.72
CA ILE A 925 -22.54 -73.12 10.99
C ILE A 925 -23.28 -71.88 10.48
N ASN A 926 -22.58 -70.77 10.38
CA ASN A 926 -23.09 -69.56 9.67
C ASN A 926 -22.92 -69.77 8.19
N ARG A 927 -24.00 -69.87 7.43
CA ARG A 927 -24.00 -70.10 5.99
C ARG A 927 -23.88 -68.81 5.19
N LYS A 928 -24.24 -67.66 5.79
CA LYS A 928 -24.09 -66.34 5.22
C LYS A 928 -23.21 -65.51 6.11
N LEU A 929 -22.13 -64.98 5.56
CA LEU A 929 -21.09 -64.24 6.26
C LEU A 929 -20.83 -62.93 5.54
N TYR A 930 -20.52 -61.90 6.30
CA TYR A 930 -20.04 -60.63 5.82
C TYR A 930 -18.65 -60.39 6.36
N PHE A 931 -17.74 -59.91 5.52
CA PHE A 931 -16.37 -59.63 5.89
C PHE A 931 -16.12 -58.18 5.66
N ARG A 932 -15.42 -57.51 6.57
CA ARG A 932 -14.89 -56.17 6.37
C ARG A 932 -13.48 -56.08 6.94
N ILE A 933 -12.64 -55.30 6.27
CA ILE A 933 -11.25 -55.15 6.63
C ILE A 933 -10.83 -53.68 6.53
N ARG A 934 -9.98 -53.27 7.44
CA ARG A 934 -9.33 -51.97 7.40
C ARG A 934 -7.86 -52.08 7.84
N ALA A 935 -7.00 -51.19 7.35
CA ALA A 935 -5.66 -51.05 7.85
C ALA A 935 -5.64 -50.12 9.05
N GLU A 936 -4.81 -50.45 10.03
CA GLU A 936 -4.60 -49.70 11.26
C GLU A 936 -3.10 -49.61 11.57
N GLY A 937 -2.64 -48.50 12.20
CA GLY A 937 -1.31 -48.34 12.71
C GLY A 937 -1.27 -48.30 14.23
N ASP A 938 -0.12 -48.57 14.83
CA ASP A 938 0.04 -48.61 16.29
C ASP A 938 -0.12 -47.22 16.95
N ASP A 939 0.06 -46.14 16.21
CA ASP A 939 -0.10 -44.75 16.68
C ASP A 939 -1.50 -44.16 16.44
N GLY A 940 -2.48 -45.03 16.13
CA GLY A 940 -3.89 -44.65 15.95
C GLY A 940 -4.27 -44.31 14.52
N GLU A 941 -3.38 -44.51 13.56
CA GLU A 941 -3.71 -44.46 12.13
C GLU A 941 -4.74 -45.50 11.76
N GLN A 942 -5.68 -45.20 10.87
CA GLN A 942 -6.65 -46.17 10.35
C GLN A 942 -7.15 -45.80 8.96
N SER A 943 -7.55 -46.78 8.19
CA SER A 943 -8.24 -46.55 6.93
C SER A 943 -9.51 -45.76 7.17
N VAL A 944 -9.80 -44.81 6.30
CA VAL A 944 -10.98 -43.94 6.35
C VAL A 944 -12.28 -44.76 6.31
N GLU A 945 -12.30 -45.81 5.52
CA GLU A 945 -13.41 -46.68 5.31
C GLU A 945 -13.05 -48.15 5.43
N TRP A 946 -14.04 -49.00 5.71
CA TRP A 946 -13.90 -50.45 5.68
C TRP A 946 -14.10 -50.96 4.28
N ALA A 947 -13.16 -51.74 3.78
CA ALA A 947 -13.43 -52.55 2.61
C ALA A 947 -14.31 -53.74 3.00
N SER A 948 -15.39 -54.01 2.30
CA SER A 948 -16.38 -55.01 2.67
C SER A 948 -16.75 -55.90 1.51
N ILE A 949 -17.08 -57.19 1.81
CA ILE A 949 -17.59 -58.19 0.89
C ILE A 949 -18.65 -59.04 1.58
#